data_117bec8e4a9edc7809f8946a4aa52041
#
_entry.id   117bec8e4a9edc7809f8946a4aa52041
#
_cell.length_a   1.000
_cell.length_b   1.000
_cell.length_c   1.000
_cell.angle_alpha   90.00
_cell.angle_beta   90.00
_cell.angle_gamma   90.00
#
_symmetry.space_group_name_H-M   'P 1'
#
loop_
_entity.id
_entity.type
_entity.pdbx_description
1 polymer ?
#
loop_
_entity_poly.entity_id
_entity_poly.type
_entity_poly.pdbx_seq_one_letter_code
_entity_poly.pdbx_strand_id
1 'polypeptide(L)'
;MDISDMLLKVFLFVYLLDYTQGHYRNPLNKYIRHYEGLSYDTELIHSKHQRAKRALSHEDKFLHLEFHAHGRHFNLRMKRDTTLFSQDLKVEVSGGEIPYDTSHIYTGEIYGEKDTLTHGSIVDGKFEGFIQGYHGTYYVEPAERYLEGRDVPFHSVIYHEDDIHYPHKYGREGGCADSSVFEKMKKYQASAVEEQPKELHTEKDSNGPMLLRKKRMAQAEKNTCQLFIQTDHLFYKYYKTREAVIAQISSHVKAIDAIYQGTDFMGIRNISFMVKRIRINTTNDERDRSNPFRFANIGVEKFLELNSEQNHDDYCLAYVFTDRDFDDGVLGLAWVGAPSGSSGGICEKSKLYSDGKKKSLNTGIITVQNYASHVPPKVSHITFAHEVGHNFGSPHDSGSECTPGESKSQDKKEKGNYIMYARATSGDKLNNNKFSICSIRNISQVLEKKRSNCFVESGQPICGNGLVEPGEECDCGYSDQCRDQCCYDANQADNKKCKLKPNKVCSPSQGPCCTHDCTYKGRNEKCRDESECAHQGMCNGAGAQCPTSEPKANFTACHGETQVCLNGGCSGSICEKYGLEACTCASQDGKDETELCHVCCMEKMNPNTCSSTGSERLARFFNKKVTTLPAGSPCNDFKGYCDVFMKCRLVDADGPLARLKKAIFNPELYENIAEWIVGHWWAVLLMGIALIMLMAGFIKICSVHTPSSNPKLPPPKPLPGTLKRRRAQQHANSQVQQSQHPHSHQHGHGGHAGHAGHGGQRQPQRQPQRQAQPQRHHRQPRENYQMGQMRR
;
A
#
# COMPACT_ATOMS: atom_id res chain seq x y z
N MET A 1 -24.49 -12.28 -48.64
CA MET A 1 -23.71 -11.61 -47.58
C MET A 1 -22.36 -11.26 -48.18
N ASP A 2 -22.13 -10.00 -48.39
CA ASP A 2 -21.00 -9.49 -49.19
C ASP A 2 -19.68 -9.71 -48.42
N ILE A 3 -18.70 -10.34 -49.07
CA ILE A 3 -17.38 -10.64 -48.50
C ILE A 3 -16.73 -9.34 -47.99
N SER A 4 -17.07 -8.19 -48.59
CA SER A 4 -16.61 -6.88 -48.17
C SER A 4 -17.16 -6.44 -46.80
N ASP A 5 -18.38 -6.84 -46.46
CA ASP A 5 -19.04 -6.53 -45.17
C ASP A 5 -18.47 -7.38 -44.04
N MET A 6 -18.09 -8.63 -44.33
CA MET A 6 -17.43 -9.54 -43.39
C MET A 6 -15.98 -9.09 -43.11
N LEU A 7 -15.23 -8.67 -44.14
CA LEU A 7 -13.88 -8.14 -43.99
C LEU A 7 -13.89 -6.80 -43.21
N LEU A 8 -14.90 -5.95 -43.43
CA LEU A 8 -15.06 -4.71 -42.70
C LEU A 8 -15.34 -4.97 -41.23
N LYS A 9 -16.16 -5.95 -40.87
CA LYS A 9 -16.46 -6.35 -39.49
C LYS A 9 -15.24 -6.97 -38.82
N VAL A 10 -14.46 -7.81 -39.52
CA VAL A 10 -13.20 -8.34 -38.99
C VAL A 10 -12.15 -7.21 -38.79
N PHE A 11 -12.05 -6.29 -39.75
CA PHE A 11 -11.15 -5.12 -39.60
C PHE A 11 -11.62 -4.18 -38.48
N LEU A 12 -12.92 -3.94 -38.31
CA LEU A 12 -13.47 -3.18 -37.20
C LEU A 12 -13.23 -3.88 -35.86
N PHE A 13 -13.35 -5.19 -35.84
CA PHE A 13 -13.09 -6.00 -34.63
C PHE A 13 -11.60 -6.00 -34.25
N VAL A 14 -10.69 -6.15 -35.21
CA VAL A 14 -9.24 -6.04 -34.98
C VAL A 14 -8.86 -4.60 -34.61
N TYR A 15 -9.45 -3.60 -35.23
CA TYR A 15 -9.22 -2.19 -34.91
C TYR A 15 -9.79 -1.81 -33.54
N LEU A 16 -10.94 -2.38 -33.15
CA LEU A 16 -11.48 -2.24 -31.79
C LEU A 16 -10.63 -2.99 -30.77
N LEU A 17 -10.07 -4.14 -31.09
CA LEU A 17 -9.11 -4.85 -30.27
C LEU A 17 -7.79 -4.06 -30.10
N ASP A 18 -7.27 -3.48 -31.17
CA ASP A 18 -6.09 -2.61 -31.10
C ASP A 18 -6.38 -1.29 -30.38
N TYR A 19 -7.58 -0.71 -30.57
CA TYR A 19 -8.01 0.49 -29.88
C TYR A 19 -8.24 0.24 -28.38
N THR A 20 -8.77 -0.92 -28.00
CA THR A 20 -8.90 -1.35 -26.62
C THR A 20 -7.56 -1.77 -26.01
N GLN A 21 -6.61 -2.32 -26.78
CA GLN A 21 -5.24 -2.58 -26.33
C GLN A 21 -4.40 -1.28 -26.21
N GLY A 22 -4.63 -0.30 -27.06
CA GLY A 22 -3.92 1.00 -27.03
C GLY A 22 -4.29 1.88 -25.84
N HIS A 23 -5.45 1.66 -25.19
CA HIS A 23 -5.89 2.43 -24.02
C HIS A 23 -5.47 1.82 -22.66
N TYR A 24 -4.84 0.65 -22.64
CA TYR A 24 -4.65 -0.12 -21.40
C TYR A 24 -3.21 -0.54 -21.10
N ARG A 25 -2.15 0.19 -21.47
CA ARG A 25 -0.81 -0.18 -20.99
C ARG A 25 0.21 0.93 -21.08
N ASN A 26 0.07 1.93 -20.21
CA ASN A 26 1.28 2.59 -19.72
C ASN A 26 1.56 2.05 -18.33
N PRO A 27 2.56 1.18 -18.11
CA PRO A 27 2.95 0.77 -16.78
C PRO A 27 3.38 2.01 -15.99
N LEU A 28 3.07 2.05 -14.70
CA LEU A 28 3.42 3.16 -13.83
C LEU A 28 4.95 3.29 -13.73
N ASN A 29 5.62 2.13 -13.57
CA ASN A 29 7.07 1.98 -13.62
C ASN A 29 7.44 0.56 -14.10
N LYS A 30 8.72 0.15 -13.92
CA LYS A 30 9.19 -1.20 -14.30
C LYS A 30 8.50 -2.33 -13.56
N TYR A 31 7.99 -2.05 -12.36
CA TYR A 31 7.44 -3.04 -11.44
C TYR A 31 5.91 -3.07 -11.44
N ILE A 32 5.24 -1.93 -11.64
CA ILE A 32 3.80 -1.80 -11.54
C ILE A 32 3.20 -1.79 -12.94
N ARG A 33 2.51 -2.87 -13.31
CA ARG A 33 1.97 -3.09 -14.64
C ARG A 33 0.64 -2.41 -14.89
N HIS A 34 -0.18 -2.34 -13.83
CA HIS A 34 -1.50 -1.72 -13.89
C HIS A 34 -1.72 -0.86 -12.63
N TYR A 35 -2.42 0.24 -12.80
CA TYR A 35 -2.83 1.13 -11.73
C TYR A 35 -4.09 1.88 -12.15
N GLU A 36 -4.82 2.39 -11.17
CA GLU A 36 -5.93 3.31 -11.38
C GLU A 36 -5.61 4.67 -10.76
N GLY A 37 -6.08 5.74 -11.41
CA GLY A 37 -6.03 7.09 -10.84
C GLY A 37 -7.09 7.23 -9.76
N LEU A 38 -6.70 7.75 -8.59
CA LEU A 38 -7.58 7.94 -7.46
C LEU A 38 -7.78 9.43 -7.19
N SER A 39 -9.06 9.84 -7.18
CA SER A 39 -9.48 11.21 -6.87
C SER A 39 -10.68 11.18 -5.93
N TYR A 40 -10.60 11.96 -4.88
CA TYR A 40 -11.69 12.23 -3.92
C TYR A 40 -11.51 13.64 -3.35
N ASP A 41 -12.46 14.13 -2.60
CA ASP A 41 -12.41 15.47 -1.99
C ASP A 41 -11.38 15.54 -0.87
N THR A 42 -10.19 16.06 -1.20
CA THR A 42 -9.05 16.18 -0.28
C THR A 42 -9.30 17.24 0.80
N GLU A 43 -10.08 18.30 0.51
CA GLU A 43 -10.39 19.35 1.49
C GLU A 43 -11.32 18.79 2.57
N LEU A 44 -12.31 17.99 2.16
CA LEU A 44 -13.18 17.29 3.10
C LEU A 44 -12.39 16.34 4.01
N ILE A 45 -11.46 15.55 3.44
CA ILE A 45 -10.62 14.63 4.21
C ILE A 45 -9.67 15.41 5.13
N HIS A 46 -9.07 16.50 4.67
CA HIS A 46 -8.27 17.38 5.51
C HIS A 46 -9.08 17.92 6.70
N SER A 47 -10.30 18.39 6.44
CA SER A 47 -11.21 18.87 7.50
C SER A 47 -11.55 17.76 8.51
N LYS A 48 -11.84 16.54 8.04
CA LYS A 48 -12.07 15.35 8.88
C LYS A 48 -10.82 15.02 9.71
N HIS A 49 -9.63 15.05 9.12
CA HIS A 49 -8.36 14.86 9.82
C HIS A 49 -8.17 15.89 10.92
N GLN A 50 -8.38 17.18 10.64
CA GLN A 50 -8.28 18.24 11.65
C GLN A 50 -9.32 18.09 12.77
N ARG A 51 -10.51 17.59 12.46
CA ARG A 51 -11.55 17.27 13.47
C ARG A 51 -11.09 16.10 14.33
N ALA A 52 -10.68 15.00 13.73
CA ALA A 52 -10.18 13.82 14.45
C ALA A 52 -8.97 14.16 15.34
N LYS A 53 -8.10 15.07 14.91
CA LYS A 53 -6.97 15.57 15.70
C LYS A 53 -7.40 16.33 16.96
N ARG A 54 -8.54 17.05 16.93
CA ARG A 54 -9.09 17.84 18.04
C ARG A 54 -10.14 17.11 18.87
N ALA A 55 -10.55 15.92 18.43
CA ALA A 55 -11.67 15.21 19.02
C ALA A 55 -11.35 14.70 20.44
N LEU A 56 -12.22 15.01 21.38
CA LEU A 56 -12.21 14.49 22.74
C LEU A 56 -13.05 13.21 22.87
N SER A 57 -14.09 13.05 22.02
CA SER A 57 -14.98 11.88 22.03
C SER A 57 -14.36 10.72 21.25
N HIS A 58 -14.62 9.48 21.69
CA HIS A 58 -14.08 8.27 21.06
C HIS A 58 -14.60 8.08 19.62
N GLU A 59 -15.82 8.47 19.35
CA GLU A 59 -16.45 8.32 18.03
C GLU A 59 -15.90 9.34 17.01
N ASP A 60 -15.61 10.55 17.44
CA ASP A 60 -15.04 11.60 16.60
C ASP A 60 -13.55 11.38 16.26
N LYS A 61 -12.90 10.42 16.90
CA LYS A 61 -11.48 10.04 16.63
C LYS A 61 -11.32 9.19 15.37
N PHE A 62 -12.42 8.63 14.83
CA PHE A 62 -12.36 7.88 13.59
C PHE A 62 -12.44 8.81 12.39
N LEU A 63 -11.60 8.51 11.41
CA LEU A 63 -11.64 9.12 10.10
C LEU A 63 -12.20 8.11 9.11
N HIS A 64 -13.24 8.51 8.40
CA HIS A 64 -13.83 7.71 7.34
C HIS A 64 -13.39 8.27 5.99
N LEU A 65 -12.79 7.39 5.18
CA LEU A 65 -12.38 7.67 3.80
C LEU A 65 -13.07 6.69 2.86
N GLU A 66 -13.83 7.22 1.93
CA GLU A 66 -14.58 6.44 0.95
C GLU A 66 -14.14 6.78 -0.46
N PHE A 67 -13.93 5.76 -1.28
CA PHE A 67 -13.62 5.91 -2.70
C PHE A 67 -13.90 4.63 -3.47
N HIS A 68 -13.92 4.73 -4.81
CA HIS A 68 -14.06 3.60 -5.72
C HIS A 68 -12.77 3.40 -6.49
N ALA A 69 -12.30 2.17 -6.55
CA ALA A 69 -11.15 1.76 -7.35
C ALA A 69 -11.18 0.24 -7.59
N HIS A 70 -10.57 -0.24 -8.66
CA HIS A 70 -10.53 -1.66 -9.02
C HIS A 70 -11.91 -2.33 -9.02
N GLY A 71 -12.93 -1.59 -9.47
CA GLY A 71 -14.29 -2.08 -9.53
C GLY A 71 -14.97 -2.32 -8.17
N ARG A 72 -14.41 -1.82 -7.07
CA ARG A 72 -14.96 -1.99 -5.73
C ARG A 72 -15.03 -0.66 -4.97
N HIS A 73 -15.93 -0.60 -4.01
CA HIS A 73 -16.05 0.50 -3.05
C HIS A 73 -15.19 0.22 -1.82
N PHE A 74 -14.33 1.15 -1.48
CA PHE A 74 -13.55 1.13 -0.24
C PHE A 74 -14.19 2.10 0.75
N ASN A 75 -14.51 1.61 1.93
CA ASN A 75 -14.91 2.42 3.07
C ASN A 75 -13.92 2.15 4.21
N LEU A 76 -12.95 3.04 4.37
CA LEU A 76 -11.89 2.90 5.36
C LEU A 76 -12.31 3.61 6.65
N ARG A 77 -12.31 2.87 7.75
CA ARG A 77 -12.51 3.40 9.10
C ARG A 77 -11.17 3.37 9.83
N MET A 78 -10.57 4.54 9.98
CA MET A 78 -9.21 4.66 10.50
C MET A 78 -9.16 5.51 11.76
N LYS A 79 -8.26 5.19 12.69
CA LYS A 79 -7.89 6.00 13.85
C LYS A 79 -6.39 6.29 13.84
N ARG A 80 -5.95 7.31 14.58
CA ARG A 80 -4.50 7.59 14.74
C ARG A 80 -3.79 6.36 15.30
N ASP A 81 -2.63 6.02 14.72
CA ASP A 81 -1.80 4.95 15.26
C ASP A 81 -0.95 5.49 16.41
N THR A 82 -1.25 5.03 17.62
CA THR A 82 -0.57 5.42 18.86
C THR A 82 0.39 4.34 19.34
N THR A 83 0.46 3.21 18.65
CA THR A 83 1.26 2.04 19.08
C THR A 83 2.60 1.94 18.40
N LEU A 84 2.74 2.57 17.23
CA LEU A 84 3.92 2.43 16.37
C LEU A 84 5.11 3.25 16.85
N PHE A 85 4.86 4.36 17.54
CA PHE A 85 5.89 5.28 18.04
C PHE A 85 5.98 5.26 19.54
N SER A 86 7.22 5.33 20.07
CA SER A 86 7.46 5.44 21.50
C SER A 86 7.00 6.80 22.02
N GLN A 87 6.61 6.86 23.28
CA GLN A 87 6.26 8.12 23.97
C GLN A 87 7.40 9.14 23.98
N ASP A 88 8.63 8.65 24.11
CA ASP A 88 9.87 9.39 24.05
C ASP A 88 10.48 9.43 22.66
N LEU A 89 9.63 9.39 21.60
CA LEU A 89 10.08 9.49 20.22
C LEU A 89 10.94 10.73 20.01
N LYS A 90 12.15 10.53 19.51
CA LYS A 90 13.05 11.58 19.10
C LYS A 90 13.15 11.63 17.59
N VAL A 91 12.90 12.81 17.03
CA VAL A 91 13.06 13.06 15.60
C VAL A 91 14.16 14.09 15.41
N GLU A 92 15.18 13.70 14.66
CA GLU A 92 16.32 14.55 14.31
C GLU A 92 16.28 14.83 12.81
N VAL A 93 16.51 16.08 12.43
CA VAL A 93 16.62 16.51 11.04
C VAL A 93 17.90 17.30 10.90
N SER A 94 18.79 16.87 10.00
CA SER A 94 20.11 17.51 9.81
C SER A 94 20.85 17.78 11.12
N GLY A 95 20.88 16.80 12.03
CA GLY A 95 21.57 16.87 13.32
C GLY A 95 20.87 17.69 14.42
N GLY A 96 19.73 18.29 14.14
CA GLY A 96 18.90 19.01 15.12
C GLY A 96 17.69 18.18 15.56
N GLU A 97 17.47 18.03 16.88
CA GLU A 97 16.24 17.41 17.42
C GLU A 97 15.08 18.38 17.26
N ILE A 98 13.97 17.88 16.70
CA ILE A 98 12.74 18.67 16.49
C ILE A 98 11.55 17.99 17.17
N PRO A 99 10.61 18.77 17.73
CA PRO A 99 9.32 18.21 18.11
C PRO A 99 8.56 17.78 16.85
N TYR A 100 8.00 16.58 16.85
CA TYR A 100 7.29 16.05 15.70
C TYR A 100 5.95 15.45 16.11
N ASP A 101 4.90 15.83 15.38
CA ASP A 101 3.54 15.34 15.60
C ASP A 101 3.23 14.18 14.64
N THR A 102 3.04 13.01 15.20
CA THR A 102 2.71 11.78 14.45
C THR A 102 1.21 11.61 14.16
N SER A 103 0.39 12.61 14.46
CA SER A 103 -1.08 12.54 14.37
C SER A 103 -1.61 12.31 12.94
N HIS A 104 -0.76 12.50 11.92
CA HIS A 104 -1.09 12.20 10.52
C HIS A 104 -0.98 10.73 10.15
N ILE A 105 -0.47 9.86 11.04
CA ILE A 105 -0.36 8.41 10.83
C ILE A 105 -1.61 7.73 11.36
N TYR A 106 -2.23 6.93 10.52
CA TYR A 106 -3.49 6.25 10.77
C TYR A 106 -3.38 4.73 10.60
N THR A 107 -4.13 4.02 11.42
CA THR A 107 -4.36 2.58 11.28
C THR A 107 -5.85 2.29 11.40
N GLY A 108 -6.34 1.26 10.73
CA GLY A 108 -7.76 0.93 10.75
C GLY A 108 -8.09 -0.31 9.94
N GLU A 109 -9.30 -0.34 9.47
CA GLU A 109 -9.90 -1.49 8.79
C GLU A 109 -10.74 -1.03 7.59
N ILE A 110 -11.09 -1.95 6.71
CA ILE A 110 -12.17 -1.76 5.76
C ILE A 110 -13.47 -2.00 6.53
N TYR A 111 -14.29 -0.95 6.64
CA TYR A 111 -15.51 -1.01 7.43
C TYR A 111 -16.48 -2.07 6.89
N GLY A 112 -16.86 -3.00 7.78
CA GLY A 112 -17.72 -4.14 7.44
C GLY A 112 -17.01 -5.41 6.98
N GLU A 113 -15.68 -5.38 6.79
CA GLU A 113 -14.88 -6.57 6.47
C GLU A 113 -14.06 -6.99 7.71
N LYS A 114 -14.08 -8.28 8.05
CA LYS A 114 -13.28 -8.84 9.15
C LYS A 114 -11.83 -9.08 8.72
N ASP A 115 -10.93 -9.07 9.67
CA ASP A 115 -9.51 -9.40 9.48
C ASP A 115 -8.81 -8.56 8.41
N THR A 116 -9.19 -7.28 8.31
CA THR A 116 -8.58 -6.31 7.41
C THR A 116 -7.66 -5.35 8.16
N LEU A 117 -6.64 -4.83 7.47
CA LEU A 117 -5.71 -3.86 8.00
C LEU A 117 -5.51 -2.73 6.99
N THR A 118 -5.80 -1.52 7.42
CA THR A 118 -5.43 -0.30 6.68
C THR A 118 -4.41 0.46 7.48
N HIS A 119 -3.32 0.87 6.85
CA HIS A 119 -2.31 1.71 7.49
C HIS A 119 -1.74 2.72 6.49
N GLY A 120 -1.55 3.94 6.94
CA GLY A 120 -0.96 4.99 6.11
C GLY A 120 -0.97 6.35 6.78
N SER A 121 -0.59 7.35 6.02
CA SER A 121 -0.59 8.74 6.42
C SER A 121 -1.65 9.55 5.69
N ILE A 122 -2.12 10.61 6.32
CA ILE A 122 -2.99 11.62 5.67
C ILE A 122 -2.28 12.96 5.77
N VAL A 123 -1.78 13.43 4.62
CA VAL A 123 -1.13 14.72 4.48
C VAL A 123 -1.89 15.53 3.43
N ASP A 124 -2.31 16.74 3.78
CA ASP A 124 -3.12 17.62 2.91
C ASP A 124 -4.36 16.92 2.33
N GLY A 125 -5.00 16.08 3.16
CA GLY A 125 -6.19 15.31 2.78
C GLY A 125 -5.92 14.12 1.86
N LYS A 126 -4.68 13.88 1.46
CA LYS A 126 -4.30 12.74 0.62
C LYS A 126 -3.85 11.57 1.51
N PHE A 127 -4.43 10.41 1.26
CA PHE A 127 -4.02 9.16 1.92
C PHE A 127 -2.89 8.51 1.12
N GLU A 128 -1.83 8.11 1.82
CA GLU A 128 -0.75 7.30 1.30
C GLU A 128 -0.51 6.12 2.24
N GLY A 129 -0.52 4.88 1.71
CA GLY A 129 -0.35 3.70 2.53
C GLY A 129 -0.79 2.43 1.85
N PHE A 130 -1.14 1.41 2.66
CA PHE A 130 -1.64 0.13 2.15
C PHE A 130 -2.97 -0.26 2.79
N ILE A 131 -3.75 -1.05 2.06
CA ILE A 131 -5.07 -1.54 2.45
C ILE A 131 -5.08 -3.04 2.23
N GLN A 132 -4.96 -3.82 3.29
CA GLN A 132 -4.98 -5.27 3.27
C GLN A 132 -6.40 -5.76 3.53
N GLY A 133 -6.97 -6.42 2.56
CA GLY A 133 -8.30 -7.04 2.64
C GLY A 133 -8.25 -8.52 2.32
N TYR A 134 -9.42 -9.14 2.25
CA TYR A 134 -9.57 -10.57 1.91
C TYR A 134 -9.00 -10.91 0.51
N HIS A 135 -9.12 -9.99 -0.44
CA HIS A 135 -8.68 -10.18 -1.84
C HIS A 135 -7.23 -9.75 -2.09
N GLY A 136 -6.44 -9.53 -1.06
CA GLY A 136 -5.05 -9.09 -1.16
C GLY A 136 -4.85 -7.64 -0.72
N THR A 137 -3.69 -7.09 -1.04
CA THR A 137 -3.26 -5.78 -0.57
C THR A 137 -3.27 -4.75 -1.71
N TYR A 138 -3.86 -3.60 -1.45
CA TYR A 138 -3.81 -2.43 -2.33
C TYR A 138 -2.83 -1.40 -1.78
N TYR A 139 -2.13 -0.72 -2.66
CA TYR A 139 -1.18 0.35 -2.33
C TYR A 139 -1.67 1.65 -2.92
N VAL A 140 -1.66 2.70 -2.12
CA VAL A 140 -2.04 4.06 -2.52
C VAL A 140 -0.84 4.96 -2.35
N GLU A 141 -0.42 5.61 -3.43
CA GLU A 141 0.74 6.51 -3.45
C GLU A 141 0.41 7.82 -4.19
N PRO A 142 1.11 8.93 -3.91
CA PRO A 142 0.94 10.19 -4.63
C PRO A 142 1.26 10.03 -6.13
N ALA A 143 0.34 10.50 -6.99
CA ALA A 143 0.52 10.42 -8.44
C ALA A 143 1.75 11.21 -8.93
N GLU A 144 2.05 12.33 -8.29
CA GLU A 144 3.20 13.19 -8.63
C GLU A 144 4.56 12.48 -8.53
N ARG A 145 4.66 11.42 -7.72
CA ARG A 145 5.89 10.62 -7.57
C ARG A 145 6.26 9.87 -8.84
N TYR A 146 5.27 9.51 -9.65
CA TYR A 146 5.42 8.71 -10.86
C TYR A 146 5.17 9.50 -12.16
N LEU A 147 4.38 10.55 -12.06
CA LEU A 147 3.85 11.29 -13.20
C LEU A 147 4.26 12.78 -13.15
N GLU A 148 5.47 13.04 -12.63
CA GLU A 148 6.01 14.40 -12.49
C GLU A 148 5.92 15.18 -13.82
N GLY A 149 5.36 16.40 -13.77
CA GLY A 149 5.20 17.27 -14.94
C GLY A 149 4.07 16.87 -15.90
N ARG A 150 3.25 15.85 -15.58
CA ARG A 150 2.06 15.50 -16.34
C ARG A 150 0.82 16.05 -15.64
N ASP A 151 -0.01 16.75 -16.38
CA ASP A 151 -1.32 17.18 -15.88
C ASP A 151 -2.27 15.98 -15.94
N VAL A 152 -2.62 15.45 -14.76
CA VAL A 152 -3.51 14.29 -14.60
C VAL A 152 -4.70 14.66 -13.71
N PRO A 153 -5.90 14.15 -13.98
CA PRO A 153 -7.13 14.52 -13.26
C PRO A 153 -7.25 13.82 -11.88
N PHE A 154 -6.20 13.23 -11.34
CA PHE A 154 -6.18 12.51 -10.07
C PHE A 154 -4.93 12.86 -9.26
N HIS A 155 -5.07 12.83 -7.93
CA HIS A 155 -3.98 13.18 -7.01
C HIS A 155 -3.15 11.98 -6.53
N SER A 156 -3.70 10.76 -6.60
CA SER A 156 -3.05 9.54 -6.15
C SER A 156 -3.22 8.42 -7.18
N VAL A 157 -2.37 7.41 -7.08
CA VAL A 157 -2.49 6.15 -7.82
C VAL A 157 -2.77 5.03 -6.83
N ILE A 158 -3.61 4.08 -7.23
CA ILE A 158 -3.90 2.86 -6.49
C ILE A 158 -3.64 1.66 -7.38
N TYR A 159 -3.00 0.63 -6.83
CA TYR A 159 -2.73 -0.62 -7.54
C TYR A 159 -2.80 -1.81 -6.59
N HIS A 160 -3.11 -2.98 -7.14
CA HIS A 160 -3.20 -4.23 -6.39
C HIS A 160 -1.85 -4.94 -6.35
N GLU A 161 -1.63 -5.77 -5.34
CA GLU A 161 -0.37 -6.53 -5.22
C GLU A 161 -0.10 -7.47 -6.40
N ASP A 162 -1.14 -7.98 -7.09
CA ASP A 162 -0.99 -8.80 -8.29
C ASP A 162 -0.49 -8.01 -9.52
N ASP A 163 -0.62 -6.69 -9.49
CA ASP A 163 -0.10 -5.81 -10.54
C ASP A 163 1.40 -5.54 -10.40
N ILE A 164 2.00 -5.99 -9.29
CA ILE A 164 3.43 -5.87 -9.04
C ILE A 164 4.16 -7.02 -9.72
N HIS A 165 5.09 -6.68 -10.58
CA HIS A 165 5.97 -7.65 -11.25
C HIS A 165 7.41 -7.31 -10.99
N TYR A 166 8.12 -8.22 -10.33
CA TYR A 166 9.56 -8.08 -10.16
C TYR A 166 10.26 -8.62 -11.43
N PRO A 167 10.90 -7.76 -12.24
CA PRO A 167 11.49 -8.20 -13.49
C PRO A 167 12.75 -9.03 -13.25
N HIS A 168 12.66 -10.32 -13.54
CA HIS A 168 13.84 -11.20 -13.60
C HIS A 168 14.63 -10.91 -14.87
N LYS A 169 15.42 -9.84 -14.89
CA LYS A 169 16.25 -9.52 -16.04
C LYS A 169 17.68 -10.04 -15.86
N TYR A 170 18.18 -10.74 -16.88
CA TYR A 170 19.58 -11.17 -17.04
C TYR A 170 20.08 -12.30 -16.15
N GLY A 171 19.23 -13.20 -15.65
CA GLY A 171 19.69 -14.40 -14.92
C GLY A 171 20.33 -14.13 -13.56
N ARG A 172 20.39 -12.88 -13.11
CA ARG A 172 20.74 -12.45 -11.77
C ARG A 172 19.49 -11.89 -11.12
N GLU A 173 18.99 -12.60 -10.14
CA GLU A 173 17.82 -12.21 -9.37
C GLU A 173 18.32 -11.34 -8.21
N GLY A 174 17.88 -10.06 -8.12
CA GLY A 174 18.17 -9.19 -7.00
C GLY A 174 17.54 -9.72 -5.71
N GLY A 175 18.04 -9.27 -4.58
CA GLY A 175 17.57 -9.68 -3.25
C GLY A 175 18.56 -9.32 -2.17
N CYS A 176 18.87 -10.28 -1.32
CA CYS A 176 19.93 -10.15 -0.33
C CYS A 176 21.31 -10.34 -0.99
N ALA A 177 22.37 -9.92 -0.30
CA ALA A 177 23.74 -10.08 -0.78
C ALA A 177 24.12 -11.56 -0.97
N ASP A 178 25.13 -11.80 -1.81
CA ASP A 178 25.65 -13.12 -2.12
C ASP A 178 26.11 -13.89 -0.85
N SER A 179 26.04 -15.21 -0.91
CA SER A 179 26.49 -16.13 0.17
C SER A 179 27.94 -15.90 0.59
N SER A 180 28.82 -15.44 -0.33
CA SER A 180 30.23 -15.10 0.00
C SER A 180 30.31 -13.90 0.94
N VAL A 181 29.42 -12.93 0.82
CA VAL A 181 29.31 -11.75 1.72
C VAL A 181 28.90 -12.22 3.12
N PHE A 182 27.90 -13.10 3.22
CA PHE A 182 27.47 -13.66 4.51
C PHE A 182 28.57 -14.45 5.21
N GLU A 183 29.38 -15.23 4.50
CA GLU A 183 30.52 -15.95 5.11
C GLU A 183 31.61 -14.98 5.61
N LYS A 184 31.87 -13.88 4.89
CA LYS A 184 32.77 -12.81 5.36
C LYS A 184 32.22 -12.15 6.61
N MET A 185 30.92 -11.82 6.61
CA MET A 185 30.23 -11.21 7.75
C MET A 185 30.28 -12.10 8.98
N LYS A 186 29.98 -13.39 8.84
CA LYS A 186 30.04 -14.39 9.93
C LYS A 186 31.46 -14.51 10.52
N LYS A 187 32.47 -14.54 9.67
CA LYS A 187 33.88 -14.54 10.11
C LYS A 187 34.22 -13.26 10.89
N TYR A 188 33.76 -12.11 10.41
CA TYR A 188 33.94 -10.83 11.08
C TYR A 188 33.19 -10.78 12.44
N GLN A 189 31.94 -11.25 12.51
CA GLN A 189 31.16 -11.34 13.74
C GLN A 189 31.84 -12.19 14.83
N ALA A 190 32.54 -13.26 14.42
CA ALA A 190 33.32 -14.10 15.32
C ALA A 190 34.61 -13.45 15.83
N SER A 191 35.05 -12.32 15.26
CA SER A 191 36.29 -11.62 15.64
C SER A 191 36.11 -10.60 16.77
N ALA A 192 34.92 -10.57 17.40
CA ALA A 192 34.69 -9.70 18.54
C ALA A 192 35.63 -10.00 19.69
N VAL A 193 36.27 -8.96 20.22
CA VAL A 193 37.17 -9.06 21.37
C VAL A 193 36.29 -9.05 22.64
N GLU A 194 36.31 -10.13 23.40
CA GLU A 194 35.67 -10.17 24.71
C GLU A 194 36.46 -9.28 25.67
N GLU A 195 35.83 -8.19 26.15
CA GLU A 195 36.38 -7.45 27.29
C GLU A 195 36.26 -8.40 28.52
N GLN A 196 37.40 -8.78 29.09
CA GLN A 196 37.38 -9.55 30.36
C GLN A 196 36.59 -8.76 31.40
N PRO A 197 35.65 -9.41 32.11
CA PRO A 197 34.92 -8.75 33.18
C PRO A 197 35.97 -8.24 34.20
N LYS A 198 35.99 -6.96 34.48
CA LYS A 198 36.69 -6.43 35.65
C LYS A 198 36.00 -7.08 36.84
N GLU A 199 36.71 -8.00 37.51
CA GLU A 199 36.28 -8.57 38.78
C GLU A 199 36.00 -7.43 39.76
N LEU A 200 34.74 -7.15 39.97
CA LEU A 200 34.29 -6.32 41.07
C LEU A 200 34.34 -7.20 42.31
N HIS A 201 35.35 -7.00 43.16
CA HIS A 201 35.42 -7.65 44.46
C HIS A 201 34.14 -7.29 45.23
N THR A 202 33.14 -8.13 45.24
CA THR A 202 32.05 -8.09 46.19
C THR A 202 32.44 -8.96 47.37
N GLU A 203 32.62 -8.32 48.51
CA GLU A 203 32.77 -8.91 49.81
C GLU A 203 31.60 -9.89 50.05
N LYS A 204 31.98 -11.12 50.44
CA LYS A 204 31.06 -12.17 50.85
C LYS A 204 30.49 -11.85 52.21
N ASP A 205 29.28 -11.39 52.29
CA ASP A 205 28.49 -11.54 53.51
C ASP A 205 27.74 -12.84 53.52
N SER A 206 28.19 -13.72 54.43
CA SER A 206 27.62 -14.98 54.81
C SER A 206 26.40 -14.79 55.71
N ASN A 207 25.16 -14.98 55.21
CA ASN A 207 24.06 -15.37 56.08
C ASN A 207 22.96 -16.14 55.26
N GLY A 208 22.54 -17.19 55.78
CA GLY A 208 21.79 -18.35 55.36
C GLY A 208 20.50 -18.20 54.51
N PRO A 209 19.94 -19.33 54.06
CA PRO A 209 18.89 -19.33 53.06
C PRO A 209 17.51 -19.06 53.68
N MET A 210 17.00 -17.85 53.44
CA MET A 210 15.59 -17.57 53.67
C MET A 210 14.81 -17.91 52.38
N LEU A 211 14.12 -19.00 52.41
CA LEU A 211 13.16 -19.43 51.38
C LEU A 211 11.97 -18.47 51.32
N LEU A 212 12.16 -17.32 50.63
CA LEU A 212 11.06 -16.46 50.25
C LEU A 212 10.39 -17.07 49.00
N ARG A 213 9.27 -17.71 49.22
CA ARG A 213 8.31 -18.14 48.19
C ARG A 213 7.82 -16.86 47.50
N LYS A 214 8.55 -16.42 46.46
CA LYS A 214 8.10 -15.36 45.57
C LYS A 214 6.80 -15.81 44.91
N LYS A 215 5.67 -15.21 45.30
CA LYS A 215 4.45 -15.23 44.50
C LYS A 215 4.86 -14.86 43.07
N ARG A 216 4.67 -15.75 42.09
CA ARG A 216 4.75 -15.46 40.68
C ARG A 216 3.63 -14.48 40.36
N MET A 217 3.91 -13.19 40.46
CA MET A 217 3.17 -12.21 39.67
C MET A 217 3.48 -12.54 38.21
N ALA A 218 2.46 -12.63 37.40
CA ALA A 218 2.63 -12.76 35.96
C ALA A 218 3.56 -11.60 35.51
N GLN A 219 4.78 -11.96 35.16
CA GLN A 219 5.76 -10.99 34.67
C GLN A 219 5.28 -10.61 33.28
N ALA A 220 4.98 -9.33 33.04
CA ALA A 220 4.57 -8.84 31.73
C ALA A 220 5.61 -9.27 30.69
N GLU A 221 5.16 -9.82 29.58
CA GLU A 221 6.05 -10.34 28.55
C GLU A 221 6.69 -9.21 27.77
N LYS A 222 8.01 -9.17 27.71
CA LYS A 222 8.79 -8.22 26.92
C LYS A 222 8.85 -8.68 25.47
N ASN A 223 7.98 -8.18 24.63
CA ASN A 223 7.82 -8.63 23.25
C ASN A 223 8.04 -7.52 22.21
N THR A 224 8.29 -6.28 22.63
CA THR A 224 8.44 -5.13 21.72
C THR A 224 9.91 -4.74 21.51
N CYS A 225 10.36 -4.81 20.28
CA CYS A 225 11.69 -4.39 19.83
C CYS A 225 11.67 -2.90 19.45
N GLN A 226 12.39 -2.07 20.20
CA GLN A 226 12.51 -0.63 19.93
C GLN A 226 13.53 -0.35 18.83
N LEU A 227 13.11 0.40 17.82
CA LEU A 227 13.88 0.69 16.62
C LEU A 227 14.43 2.12 16.61
N PHE A 228 15.67 2.25 16.10
CA PHE A 228 16.20 3.49 15.58
C PHE A 228 16.23 3.41 14.06
N ILE A 229 15.53 4.31 13.38
CA ILE A 229 15.51 4.36 11.90
C ILE A 229 16.18 5.65 11.44
N GLN A 230 17.15 5.50 10.57
CA GLN A 230 17.83 6.60 9.90
C GLN A 230 17.48 6.62 8.42
N THR A 231 17.45 7.79 7.80
CA THR A 231 17.36 7.93 6.34
C THR A 231 18.53 8.78 5.84
N ASP A 232 19.06 8.43 4.68
CA ASP A 232 20.09 9.24 4.05
C ASP A 232 19.48 10.35 3.17
N HIS A 233 20.34 11.22 2.66
CA HIS A 233 19.94 12.36 1.85
C HIS A 233 19.30 11.98 0.50
N LEU A 234 19.60 10.77 -0.04
CA LEU A 234 18.99 10.28 -1.28
C LEU A 234 17.53 9.85 -1.02
N PHE A 235 17.27 9.18 0.09
CA PHE A 235 15.92 8.85 0.50
C PHE A 235 15.07 10.10 0.70
N TYR A 236 15.62 11.12 1.38
CA TYR A 236 14.94 12.40 1.54
C TYR A 236 14.71 13.11 0.20
N LYS A 237 15.69 13.07 -0.71
CA LYS A 237 15.57 13.66 -2.05
C LYS A 237 14.42 13.08 -2.85
N TYR A 238 14.17 11.79 -2.72
CA TYR A 238 13.07 11.11 -3.40
C TYR A 238 11.70 11.47 -2.79
N TYR A 239 11.57 11.39 -1.48
CA TYR A 239 10.29 11.66 -0.80
C TYR A 239 10.01 13.15 -0.57
N LYS A 240 10.99 14.03 -0.72
CA LYS A 240 10.93 15.50 -0.72
C LYS A 240 10.55 16.13 0.64
N THR A 241 9.70 15.52 1.45
CA THR A 241 9.21 16.08 2.73
C THR A 241 9.47 15.17 3.93
N ARG A 242 9.57 15.75 5.10
CA ARG A 242 9.74 15.00 6.38
C ARG A 242 8.53 14.11 6.64
N GLU A 243 7.35 14.63 6.35
CA GLU A 243 6.06 13.95 6.53
C GLU A 243 5.99 12.69 5.66
N ALA A 244 6.41 12.78 4.40
CA ALA A 244 6.46 11.62 3.48
C ALA A 244 7.54 10.61 3.90
N VAL A 245 8.71 11.05 4.36
CA VAL A 245 9.77 10.17 4.90
C VAL A 245 9.26 9.39 6.12
N ILE A 246 8.61 10.06 7.08
CA ILE A 246 8.08 9.43 8.29
C ILE A 246 6.89 8.53 7.96
N ALA A 247 6.07 8.90 6.98
CA ALA A 247 5.00 8.05 6.46
C ALA A 247 5.54 6.73 5.91
N GLN A 248 6.63 6.78 5.14
CA GLN A 248 7.28 5.57 4.63
C GLN A 248 7.90 4.72 5.74
N ILE A 249 8.59 5.33 6.70
CA ILE A 249 9.10 4.62 7.87
C ILE A 249 7.96 3.91 8.59
N SER A 250 6.85 4.61 8.84
CA SER A 250 5.69 4.04 9.54
C SER A 250 5.08 2.86 8.77
N SER A 251 4.95 2.98 7.45
CA SER A 251 4.43 1.94 6.58
C SER A 251 5.30 0.67 6.63
N HIS A 252 6.62 0.82 6.54
CA HIS A 252 7.56 -0.30 6.62
C HIS A 252 7.54 -0.97 8.01
N VAL A 253 7.56 -0.19 9.08
CA VAL A 253 7.53 -0.75 10.44
C VAL A 253 6.20 -1.44 10.73
N LYS A 254 5.07 -0.88 10.26
CA LYS A 254 3.76 -1.53 10.42
C LYS A 254 3.65 -2.83 9.65
N ALA A 255 4.23 -2.90 8.47
CA ALA A 255 4.24 -4.12 7.67
C ALA A 255 5.01 -5.26 8.35
N ILE A 256 6.21 -4.98 8.88
CA ILE A 256 6.95 -6.00 9.64
C ILE A 256 6.27 -6.35 10.95
N ASP A 257 5.68 -5.38 11.63
CA ASP A 257 4.93 -5.57 12.86
C ASP A 257 3.79 -6.58 12.65
N ALA A 258 3.01 -6.43 11.57
CA ALA A 258 1.94 -7.35 11.22
C ALA A 258 2.46 -8.78 10.92
N ILE A 259 3.59 -8.91 10.23
CA ILE A 259 4.18 -10.22 9.89
C ILE A 259 4.67 -10.94 11.15
N TYR A 260 5.38 -10.23 12.04
CA TYR A 260 5.97 -10.84 13.23
C TYR A 260 4.94 -11.13 14.32
N GLN A 261 3.96 -10.25 14.52
CA GLN A 261 2.82 -10.51 15.43
C GLN A 261 2.01 -11.72 14.99
N GLY A 262 1.81 -11.89 13.69
CA GLY A 262 1.10 -13.02 13.11
C GLY A 262 1.88 -14.35 13.12
N THR A 263 3.16 -14.34 13.54
CA THR A 263 4.03 -15.53 13.53
C THR A 263 4.20 -16.12 14.94
N ASP A 264 4.00 -17.41 15.06
CA ASP A 264 4.32 -18.18 16.28
C ASP A 264 5.75 -18.73 16.20
N PHE A 265 6.67 -18.14 16.95
CA PHE A 265 8.06 -18.60 17.04
C PHE A 265 8.21 -19.67 18.12
N MET A 266 7.60 -20.85 17.92
CA MET A 266 7.63 -22.00 18.84
C MET A 266 7.13 -21.66 20.25
N GLY A 267 5.99 -20.98 20.34
CA GLY A 267 5.35 -20.55 21.58
C GLY A 267 5.68 -19.10 21.98
N ILE A 268 6.66 -18.45 21.34
CA ILE A 268 6.91 -17.03 21.51
C ILE A 268 6.04 -16.29 20.48
N ARG A 269 5.06 -15.52 20.96
CA ARG A 269 4.05 -14.84 20.15
C ARG A 269 4.06 -13.33 20.41
N ASN A 270 3.31 -12.60 19.57
CA ASN A 270 3.11 -11.15 19.69
C ASN A 270 4.42 -10.35 19.71
N ILE A 271 5.41 -10.79 18.92
CA ILE A 271 6.61 -10.00 18.71
C ILE A 271 6.22 -8.76 17.91
N SER A 272 6.52 -7.59 18.46
CA SER A 272 6.13 -6.28 17.89
C SER A 272 7.29 -5.32 17.79
N PHE A 273 7.09 -4.26 17.03
CA PHE A 273 8.10 -3.22 16.77
C PHE A 273 7.55 -1.84 17.12
N MET A 274 8.43 -0.99 17.63
CA MET A 274 8.12 0.39 18.00
C MET A 274 9.27 1.30 17.62
N VAL A 275 8.99 2.42 16.97
CA VAL A 275 10.02 3.40 16.61
C VAL A 275 10.29 4.32 17.79
N LYS A 276 11.52 4.32 18.28
CA LYS A 276 11.97 5.17 19.40
C LYS A 276 12.73 6.41 18.92
N ARG A 277 13.44 6.31 17.80
CA ARG A 277 14.20 7.43 17.24
C ARG A 277 14.16 7.39 15.72
N ILE A 278 14.06 8.57 15.14
CA ILE A 278 14.17 8.78 13.70
C ILE A 278 15.25 9.85 13.47
N ARG A 279 16.17 9.58 12.52
CA ARG A 279 17.12 10.58 12.02
C ARG A 279 16.97 10.73 10.52
N ILE A 280 16.69 11.95 10.08
CA ILE A 280 16.51 12.30 8.68
C ILE A 280 17.69 13.17 8.24
N ASN A 281 18.54 12.63 7.36
CA ASN A 281 19.55 13.40 6.67
C ASN A 281 18.91 13.99 5.41
N THR A 282 18.90 15.30 5.31
CA THR A 282 18.31 16.03 4.17
C THR A 282 19.34 16.24 3.07
N THR A 283 18.95 16.88 1.98
CA THR A 283 19.87 17.26 0.89
C THR A 283 20.98 18.21 1.35
N ASN A 284 20.79 18.94 2.46
CA ASN A 284 21.81 19.81 3.03
C ASN A 284 22.98 19.02 3.64
N ASP A 285 22.70 17.81 4.09
CA ASP A 285 23.68 16.92 4.73
C ASP A 285 24.56 16.16 3.72
N GLU A 286 24.32 16.29 2.41
CA GLU A 286 25.13 15.70 1.34
C GLU A 286 26.61 16.14 1.41
N ARG A 287 26.83 17.39 1.84
CA ARG A 287 28.17 17.98 1.95
C ARG A 287 28.73 17.98 3.37
N ASP A 288 27.95 17.58 4.34
CA ASP A 288 28.36 17.52 5.74
C ASP A 288 29.37 16.39 5.96
N ARG A 289 30.57 16.74 6.44
CA ARG A 289 31.62 15.75 6.76
C ARG A 289 31.26 14.84 7.93
N SER A 290 30.36 15.26 8.80
CA SER A 290 29.89 14.46 9.93
C SER A 290 28.88 13.37 9.49
N ASN A 291 28.24 13.55 8.34
CA ASN A 291 27.31 12.56 7.78
C ASN A 291 28.09 11.38 7.16
N PRO A 292 28.05 10.18 7.76
CA PRO A 292 28.76 9.02 7.23
C PRO A 292 28.22 8.55 5.89
N PHE A 293 26.97 8.89 5.58
CA PHE A 293 26.25 8.46 4.37
C PHE A 293 26.32 9.47 3.21
N ARG A 294 27.18 10.49 3.32
CA ARG A 294 27.27 11.59 2.31
C ARG A 294 27.76 11.16 0.93
N PHE A 295 28.47 10.03 0.84
CA PHE A 295 29.06 9.58 -0.42
C PHE A 295 27.98 9.03 -1.37
N ALA A 296 27.98 9.47 -2.62
CA ALA A 296 27.00 9.01 -3.61
C ALA A 296 27.16 7.52 -3.95
N ASN A 297 28.43 7.07 -4.16
CA ASN A 297 28.74 5.71 -4.53
C ASN A 297 29.38 4.99 -3.35
N ILE A 298 28.62 4.18 -2.67
CA ILE A 298 29.06 3.31 -1.56
C ILE A 298 28.49 1.92 -1.83
N GLY A 299 29.35 0.88 -1.80
CA GLY A 299 28.89 -0.51 -1.86
C GLY A 299 28.09 -0.89 -0.59
N VAL A 300 27.21 -1.88 -0.73
CA VAL A 300 26.28 -2.30 0.31
C VAL A 300 26.97 -2.72 1.61
N GLU A 301 28.09 -3.45 1.54
CA GLU A 301 28.88 -3.88 2.71
C GLU A 301 29.41 -2.66 3.48
N LYS A 302 30.00 -1.68 2.76
CA LYS A 302 30.50 -0.46 3.40
C LYS A 302 29.39 0.42 3.96
N PHE A 303 28.24 0.45 3.33
CA PHE A 303 27.09 1.21 3.81
C PHE A 303 26.57 0.63 5.13
N LEU A 304 26.48 -0.70 5.26
CA LEU A 304 26.15 -1.38 6.52
C LEU A 304 27.24 -1.13 7.59
N GLU A 305 28.52 -1.20 7.20
CA GLU A 305 29.62 -0.92 8.13
C GLU A 305 29.53 0.47 8.73
N LEU A 306 29.27 1.50 7.91
CA LEU A 306 29.14 2.89 8.37
C LEU A 306 27.97 3.06 9.37
N ASN A 307 26.85 2.35 9.16
CA ASN A 307 25.79 2.31 10.16
C ASN A 307 26.25 1.67 11.46
N SER A 308 27.04 0.61 11.36
CA SER A 308 27.55 -0.16 12.52
C SER A 308 28.61 0.59 13.32
N GLU A 309 29.36 1.52 12.71
CA GLU A 309 30.35 2.37 13.40
C GLU A 309 29.72 3.38 14.39
N GLN A 310 28.40 3.56 14.34
CA GLN A 310 27.66 4.36 15.31
C GLN A 310 27.26 3.50 16.54
N ASN A 311 27.14 4.14 17.71
CA ASN A 311 26.68 3.45 18.92
C ASN A 311 25.15 3.35 18.91
N HIS A 312 24.64 2.11 18.94
CA HIS A 312 23.19 1.80 18.96
C HIS A 312 22.76 1.01 20.22
N ASP A 313 23.48 1.16 21.33
CA ASP A 313 23.27 0.38 22.56
C ASP A 313 21.87 0.58 23.18
N ASP A 314 21.21 1.71 22.91
CA ASP A 314 19.90 2.06 23.47
C ASP A 314 18.72 1.43 22.69
N TYR A 315 19.00 0.73 21.60
CA TYR A 315 17.99 0.20 20.68
C TYR A 315 18.11 -1.30 20.51
N CYS A 316 16.99 -1.94 20.28
CA CYS A 316 16.96 -3.34 19.87
C CYS A 316 17.63 -3.52 18.51
N LEU A 317 17.27 -2.69 17.53
CA LEU A 317 17.86 -2.65 16.19
C LEU A 317 17.98 -1.20 15.69
N ALA A 318 18.96 -0.96 14.80
CA ALA A 318 19.13 0.32 14.12
C ALA A 318 19.28 0.13 12.60
N TYR A 319 18.41 0.75 11.82
CA TYR A 319 18.35 0.63 10.37
C TYR A 319 18.61 1.93 9.64
N VAL A 320 19.19 1.83 8.44
CA VAL A 320 19.26 2.95 7.48
C VAL A 320 18.44 2.61 6.26
N PHE A 321 17.52 3.50 5.90
CA PHE A 321 16.74 3.46 4.67
C PHE A 321 17.38 4.40 3.66
N THR A 322 17.58 3.92 2.44
CA THR A 322 18.21 4.67 1.36
C THR A 322 17.48 4.51 0.03
N ASP A 323 17.68 5.43 -0.89
CA ASP A 323 17.27 5.34 -2.30
C ASP A 323 18.50 5.16 -3.18
N ARG A 324 19.31 4.13 -2.88
CA ARG A 324 20.54 3.76 -3.63
C ARG A 324 20.32 2.53 -4.45
N ASP A 325 20.80 2.54 -5.67
CA ASP A 325 20.87 1.37 -6.52
C ASP A 325 22.20 0.65 -6.23
N PHE A 326 22.14 -0.41 -5.44
CA PHE A 326 23.33 -1.22 -5.14
C PHE A 326 23.61 -2.20 -6.26
N ASP A 327 24.89 -2.54 -6.42
CA ASP A 327 25.35 -3.51 -7.41
C ASP A 327 24.63 -4.87 -7.22
N ASP A 328 24.53 -5.63 -8.31
CA ASP A 328 23.90 -6.96 -8.38
C ASP A 328 22.42 -7.02 -7.92
N GLY A 329 21.75 -5.87 -7.83
CA GLY A 329 20.35 -5.79 -7.45
C GLY A 329 20.09 -6.08 -5.98
N VAL A 330 21.06 -5.84 -5.11
CA VAL A 330 20.92 -6.03 -3.66
C VAL A 330 19.96 -4.99 -3.08
N LEU A 331 18.95 -5.46 -2.34
CA LEU A 331 17.90 -4.63 -1.73
C LEU A 331 18.15 -4.38 -0.24
N GLY A 332 18.94 -5.21 0.42
CA GLY A 332 19.21 -5.07 1.84
C GLY A 332 20.41 -5.88 2.30
N LEU A 333 20.87 -5.60 3.52
CA LEU A 333 21.92 -6.35 4.21
C LEU A 333 21.83 -6.13 5.71
N ALA A 334 21.90 -7.18 6.50
CA ALA A 334 21.89 -7.11 7.95
C ALA A 334 22.81 -8.14 8.62
N TRP A 335 23.29 -7.83 9.83
CA TRP A 335 24.08 -8.78 10.61
C TRP A 335 23.21 -9.91 11.15
N VAL A 336 23.68 -11.15 11.06
CA VAL A 336 22.91 -12.31 11.47
C VAL A 336 22.99 -12.50 12.99
N GLY A 337 21.83 -12.56 13.65
CA GLY A 337 21.76 -12.84 15.08
C GLY A 337 22.19 -14.26 15.41
N ALA A 338 22.86 -14.44 16.56
CA ALA A 338 23.24 -15.74 17.06
C ALA A 338 22.85 -15.87 18.53
N PRO A 339 22.40 -17.07 19.01
CA PRO A 339 22.04 -17.27 20.41
C PRO A 339 23.27 -17.23 21.33
N SER A 340 24.44 -17.60 20.83
CA SER A 340 25.73 -17.60 21.55
C SER A 340 26.90 -17.71 20.57
N GLY A 341 28.11 -17.38 21.01
CA GLY A 341 29.37 -17.62 20.29
C GLY A 341 29.66 -16.70 19.10
N SER A 342 28.77 -15.80 18.73
CA SER A 342 29.00 -14.80 17.69
C SER A 342 28.27 -13.52 18.07
N SER A 343 28.89 -12.36 17.77
CA SER A 343 28.31 -11.04 18.01
C SER A 343 27.39 -10.66 16.86
N GLY A 344 26.25 -10.02 17.15
CA GLY A 344 25.34 -9.45 16.14
C GLY A 344 23.87 -9.79 16.37
N GLY A 345 23.01 -9.07 15.62
CA GLY A 345 21.56 -9.20 15.68
C GLY A 345 20.92 -8.46 16.83
N ILE A 346 19.69 -8.83 17.17
CA ILE A 346 18.90 -8.16 18.19
C ILE A 346 19.65 -8.00 19.51
N CYS A 347 19.47 -6.84 20.16
CA CYS A 347 20.00 -6.52 21.48
C CYS A 347 21.52 -6.55 21.60
N GLU A 348 22.26 -6.63 20.49
CA GLU A 348 23.74 -6.64 20.54
C GLU A 348 24.25 -5.26 20.91
N LYS A 349 25.20 -5.23 21.85
CA LYS A 349 25.87 -4.00 22.28
C LYS A 349 27.12 -3.72 21.47
N SER A 350 27.56 -2.47 21.43
CA SER A 350 28.78 -2.04 20.77
C SER A 350 30.00 -2.74 21.37
N LYS A 351 30.80 -3.40 20.52
CA LYS A 351 31.98 -4.17 20.88
C LYS A 351 33.20 -3.75 20.05
N LEU A 352 34.37 -4.08 20.55
CA LEU A 352 35.63 -3.93 19.81
C LEU A 352 35.85 -5.16 18.92
N TYR A 353 36.24 -4.95 17.66
CA TYR A 353 36.52 -6.00 16.70
C TYR A 353 38.00 -6.05 16.31
N SER A 354 38.40 -7.11 15.59
CA SER A 354 39.81 -7.36 15.19
C SER A 354 40.44 -6.24 14.35
N ASP A 355 39.60 -5.39 13.73
CA ASP A 355 40.08 -4.21 12.96
C ASP A 355 40.37 -2.99 13.88
N GLY A 356 40.26 -3.15 15.20
CA GLY A 356 40.48 -2.10 16.20
C GLY A 356 39.35 -1.09 16.31
N LYS A 357 38.23 -1.32 15.66
CA LYS A 357 37.04 -0.42 15.71
C LYS A 357 35.94 -0.97 16.62
N LYS A 358 35.26 -0.04 17.33
CA LYS A 358 34.01 -0.35 18.04
C LYS A 358 32.87 -0.30 17.05
N LYS A 359 32.02 -1.33 17.02
CA LYS A 359 30.84 -1.40 16.16
C LYS A 359 29.66 -2.03 16.88
N SER A 360 28.48 -1.56 16.53
CA SER A 360 27.20 -2.09 16.95
C SER A 360 26.63 -2.97 15.84
N LEU A 361 26.60 -4.29 16.05
CA LEU A 361 26.13 -5.23 15.03
C LEU A 361 24.64 -5.59 15.18
N ASN A 362 23.86 -4.75 15.87
CA ASN A 362 22.40 -4.78 15.86
C ASN A 362 21.84 -3.88 14.73
N THR A 363 22.46 -3.95 13.56
CA THR A 363 22.19 -3.03 12.44
C THR A 363 21.84 -3.76 11.17
N GLY A 364 21.09 -3.04 10.32
CA GLY A 364 20.75 -3.44 8.97
C GLY A 364 20.52 -2.21 8.08
N ILE A 365 20.39 -2.46 6.80
CA ILE A 365 20.07 -1.45 5.79
C ILE A 365 19.05 -1.99 4.81
N ILE A 366 18.22 -1.11 4.24
CA ILE A 366 17.37 -1.42 3.09
C ILE A 366 17.43 -0.29 2.08
N THR A 367 17.29 -0.63 0.80
CA THR A 367 17.09 0.35 -0.26
C THR A 367 15.70 0.21 -0.88
N VAL A 368 15.16 1.34 -1.34
CA VAL A 368 13.89 1.41 -2.05
C VAL A 368 14.09 1.58 -3.57
N GLN A 369 15.32 1.48 -4.05
CA GLN A 369 15.67 1.57 -5.47
C GLN A 369 16.39 0.30 -5.93
N ASN A 370 16.08 -0.16 -7.15
CA ASN A 370 16.78 -1.26 -7.79
C ASN A 370 16.70 -1.16 -9.31
N TYR A 371 17.79 -1.42 -9.99
CA TYR A 371 17.91 -1.31 -11.46
C TYR A 371 17.42 0.05 -11.99
N ALA A 372 17.84 1.14 -11.36
CA ALA A 372 17.48 2.52 -11.66
C ALA A 372 15.94 2.77 -11.66
N SER A 373 15.21 2.08 -10.78
CA SER A 373 13.78 2.27 -10.61
C SER A 373 13.38 2.04 -9.15
N HIS A 374 12.45 2.85 -8.69
CA HIS A 374 11.91 2.71 -7.35
C HIS A 374 11.06 1.44 -7.23
N VAL A 375 11.32 0.64 -6.19
CA VAL A 375 10.59 -0.61 -5.95
C VAL A 375 9.27 -0.32 -5.24
N PRO A 376 8.19 -1.08 -5.55
CA PRO A 376 6.91 -0.92 -4.85
C PRO A 376 7.05 -1.18 -3.34
N PRO A 377 6.24 -0.53 -2.49
CA PRO A 377 6.24 -0.74 -1.04
C PRO A 377 6.14 -2.20 -0.62
N LYS A 378 5.37 -3.03 -1.32
CA LYS A 378 5.31 -4.48 -1.05
C LYS A 378 6.68 -5.14 -1.04
N VAL A 379 7.50 -4.83 -2.05
CA VAL A 379 8.85 -5.40 -2.19
C VAL A 379 9.76 -4.93 -1.06
N SER A 380 9.79 -3.62 -0.78
CA SER A 380 10.63 -3.06 0.29
C SER A 380 10.16 -3.45 1.69
N HIS A 381 8.86 -3.65 1.93
CA HIS A 381 8.31 -4.20 3.18
C HIS A 381 8.79 -5.62 3.43
N ILE A 382 8.74 -6.49 2.39
CA ILE A 382 9.23 -7.88 2.49
C ILE A 382 10.76 -7.88 2.67
N THR A 383 11.49 -7.02 1.96
CA THR A 383 12.93 -6.86 2.16
C THR A 383 13.25 -6.47 3.60
N PHE A 384 12.53 -5.51 4.16
CA PHE A 384 12.74 -5.11 5.54
C PHE A 384 12.45 -6.27 6.52
N ALA A 385 11.36 -7.03 6.30
CA ALA A 385 11.06 -8.22 7.08
C ALA A 385 12.16 -9.29 6.99
N HIS A 386 12.77 -9.46 5.81
CA HIS A 386 13.88 -10.36 5.54
C HIS A 386 15.14 -9.95 6.31
N GLU A 387 15.56 -8.68 6.20
CA GLU A 387 16.77 -8.19 6.89
C GLU A 387 16.62 -8.24 8.41
N VAL A 388 15.44 -7.89 8.93
CA VAL A 388 15.11 -8.08 10.35
C VAL A 388 15.17 -9.57 10.72
N GLY A 389 14.73 -10.47 9.84
CA GLY A 389 14.84 -11.93 10.03
C GLY A 389 16.30 -12.38 10.24
N HIS A 390 17.25 -11.80 9.51
CA HIS A 390 18.68 -12.01 9.76
C HIS A 390 19.09 -11.54 11.14
N ASN A 391 18.72 -10.34 11.53
CA ASN A 391 19.01 -9.84 12.88
C ASN A 391 18.40 -10.72 13.99
N PHE A 392 17.25 -11.37 13.71
CA PHE A 392 16.61 -12.32 14.62
C PHE A 392 17.24 -13.72 14.58
N GLY A 393 18.24 -13.96 13.73
CA GLY A 393 19.04 -15.17 13.72
C GLY A 393 18.72 -16.15 12.59
N SER A 394 17.85 -15.81 11.65
CA SER A 394 17.62 -16.68 10.50
C SER A 394 18.68 -16.47 9.43
N PRO A 395 19.39 -17.52 9.01
CA PRO A 395 20.09 -17.51 7.73
C PRO A 395 19.08 -17.59 6.57
N HIS A 396 19.54 -17.57 5.33
CA HIS A 396 18.72 -17.86 4.18
C HIS A 396 18.10 -19.25 4.26
N ASP A 397 16.84 -19.36 3.84
CA ASP A 397 16.14 -20.64 3.72
C ASP A 397 16.84 -21.54 2.69
N SER A 398 16.97 -22.81 3.02
CA SER A 398 17.55 -23.82 2.17
C SER A 398 16.88 -25.19 2.37
N GLY A 399 16.94 -26.03 1.35
CA GLY A 399 16.34 -27.37 1.38
C GLY A 399 14.85 -27.39 1.03
N SER A 400 14.39 -28.53 0.57
CA SER A 400 13.05 -28.73 -0.05
C SER A 400 11.86 -28.43 0.86
N GLU A 401 12.06 -28.40 2.17
CA GLU A 401 11.03 -28.06 3.17
C GLU A 401 10.84 -26.53 3.25
N CYS A 402 11.92 -25.76 3.18
CA CYS A 402 11.93 -24.34 3.42
C CYS A 402 12.04 -23.49 2.14
N THR A 403 12.32 -24.12 0.97
CA THR A 403 12.27 -23.49 -0.34
C THR A 403 11.27 -24.19 -1.28
N PRO A 404 9.96 -24.21 -0.96
CA PRO A 404 8.96 -24.93 -1.74
C PRO A 404 8.82 -24.40 -3.17
N GLY A 405 9.16 -23.13 -3.42
CA GLY A 405 9.13 -22.53 -4.77
C GLY A 405 10.15 -23.15 -5.74
N GLU A 406 11.21 -23.83 -5.25
CA GLU A 406 12.18 -24.59 -6.04
C GLU A 406 11.75 -26.04 -6.30
N SER A 407 10.65 -26.48 -5.71
CA SER A 407 10.14 -27.84 -5.84
C SER A 407 9.73 -28.16 -7.27
N LYS A 408 9.87 -29.47 -7.66
CA LYS A 408 9.34 -29.98 -8.90
C LYS A 408 7.82 -30.15 -8.86
N SER A 409 7.20 -30.17 -7.66
CA SER A 409 5.75 -30.24 -7.49
C SER A 409 5.13 -28.90 -7.79
N GLN A 410 4.14 -28.87 -8.69
CA GLN A 410 3.45 -27.65 -9.13
C GLN A 410 2.76 -26.96 -7.94
N ASP A 411 2.03 -27.70 -7.11
CA ASP A 411 1.31 -27.17 -5.93
C ASP A 411 2.25 -26.46 -4.93
N LYS A 412 3.46 -27.01 -4.73
CA LYS A 412 4.47 -26.39 -3.86
C LYS A 412 5.07 -25.15 -4.49
N LYS A 413 5.32 -25.20 -5.79
CA LYS A 413 5.87 -24.08 -6.56
C LYS A 413 4.93 -22.87 -6.61
N GLU A 414 3.63 -23.12 -6.72
CA GLU A 414 2.60 -22.09 -6.72
C GLU A 414 2.49 -21.33 -5.40
N LYS A 415 2.77 -22.00 -4.27
CA LYS A 415 2.79 -21.35 -2.96
C LYS A 415 3.98 -20.38 -2.78
N GLY A 416 5.03 -20.51 -3.60
CA GLY A 416 6.22 -19.65 -3.57
C GLY A 416 7.16 -19.94 -2.39
N ASN A 417 8.30 -19.25 -2.35
CA ASN A 417 9.28 -19.33 -1.27
C ASN A 417 8.89 -18.39 -0.12
N TYR A 418 9.45 -18.65 1.05
CA TYR A 418 9.24 -17.86 2.26
C TYR A 418 10.11 -16.59 2.29
N ILE A 419 9.86 -15.72 3.29
CA ILE A 419 10.55 -14.43 3.46
C ILE A 419 12.07 -14.57 3.42
N MET A 420 12.66 -15.57 4.10
CA MET A 420 14.12 -15.74 4.21
C MET A 420 14.75 -16.42 2.99
N TYR A 421 14.04 -16.54 1.87
CA TYR A 421 14.65 -16.96 0.61
C TYR A 421 15.60 -15.88 0.09
N ALA A 422 16.80 -16.27 -0.37
CA ALA A 422 17.89 -15.36 -0.70
C ALA A 422 17.59 -14.36 -1.84
N ARG A 423 16.58 -14.66 -2.66
CA ARG A 423 16.22 -13.83 -3.83
C ARG A 423 14.93 -13.09 -3.60
N ALA A 424 14.88 -11.83 -4.04
CA ALA A 424 13.67 -11.04 -3.96
C ALA A 424 12.54 -11.65 -4.78
N THR A 425 11.32 -11.56 -4.24
CA THR A 425 10.10 -12.02 -4.88
C THR A 425 9.14 -10.85 -5.10
N SER A 426 8.20 -10.99 -6.02
CA SER A 426 7.14 -9.99 -6.24
C SER A 426 6.15 -9.88 -5.07
N GLY A 427 6.19 -10.87 -4.17
CA GLY A 427 5.30 -10.90 -3.01
C GLY A 427 3.87 -11.37 -3.31
N ASP A 428 3.63 -11.89 -4.51
CA ASP A 428 2.34 -12.33 -5.02
C ASP A 428 1.91 -13.73 -4.55
N LYS A 429 2.84 -14.51 -3.95
CA LYS A 429 2.58 -15.88 -3.56
C LYS A 429 2.33 -16.03 -2.06
N LEU A 430 1.55 -17.06 -1.72
CA LEU A 430 1.05 -17.33 -0.37
C LEU A 430 2.13 -17.36 0.73
N ASN A 431 3.37 -17.79 0.41
CA ASN A 431 4.45 -17.91 1.37
C ASN A 431 5.37 -16.68 1.42
N ASN A 432 5.24 -15.75 0.47
CA ASN A 432 6.20 -14.65 0.36
C ASN A 432 6.18 -13.66 1.54
N ASN A 433 5.11 -13.66 2.33
CA ASN A 433 4.97 -12.85 3.54
C ASN A 433 5.00 -13.66 4.84
N LYS A 434 5.54 -14.89 4.81
CA LYS A 434 5.59 -15.81 5.96
C LYS A 434 7.01 -16.31 6.18
N PHE A 435 7.32 -16.68 7.43
CA PHE A 435 8.54 -17.39 7.77
C PHE A 435 8.39 -18.90 7.55
N SER A 436 9.45 -19.53 7.06
CA SER A 436 9.55 -20.98 6.99
C SER A 436 9.70 -21.60 8.39
N ILE A 437 9.46 -22.88 8.52
CA ILE A 437 9.73 -23.60 9.77
C ILE A 437 11.23 -23.59 10.13
N CYS A 438 12.13 -23.52 9.12
CA CYS A 438 13.56 -23.38 9.33
C CYS A 438 13.88 -22.05 10.02
N SER A 439 13.33 -20.96 9.47
CA SER A 439 13.51 -19.62 10.01
C SER A 439 12.89 -19.48 11.39
N ILE A 440 11.69 -20.01 11.61
CA ILE A 440 11.01 -20.01 12.92
C ILE A 440 11.86 -20.69 13.98
N ARG A 441 12.48 -21.85 13.68
CA ARG A 441 13.37 -22.56 14.61
C ARG A 441 14.61 -21.75 14.99
N ASN A 442 15.26 -21.11 14.00
CA ASN A 442 16.44 -20.29 14.24
C ASN A 442 16.12 -19.03 15.05
N ILE A 443 15.04 -18.33 14.68
CA ILE A 443 14.57 -17.11 15.34
C ILE A 443 14.18 -17.40 16.80
N SER A 444 13.46 -18.48 17.07
CA SER A 444 13.05 -18.83 18.44
C SER A 444 14.23 -18.97 19.38
N GLN A 445 15.33 -19.60 18.95
CA GLN A 445 16.54 -19.78 19.76
C GLN A 445 17.20 -18.45 20.14
N VAL A 446 17.23 -17.48 19.21
CA VAL A 446 17.78 -16.14 19.48
C VAL A 446 16.87 -15.35 20.40
N LEU A 447 15.54 -15.41 20.17
CA LEU A 447 14.55 -14.77 21.02
C LEU A 447 14.62 -15.27 22.46
N GLU A 448 14.70 -16.58 22.67
CA GLU A 448 14.84 -17.18 24.02
C GLU A 448 16.04 -16.63 24.80
N LYS A 449 17.15 -16.37 24.12
CA LYS A 449 18.39 -15.94 24.76
C LYS A 449 18.54 -14.43 24.88
N LYS A 450 18.09 -13.66 23.87
CA LYS A 450 18.42 -12.24 23.75
C LYS A 450 17.25 -11.29 24.04
N ARG A 451 15.97 -11.70 23.85
CA ARG A 451 14.84 -10.75 23.96
C ARG A 451 14.76 -10.06 25.34
N SER A 452 15.10 -10.77 26.43
CA SER A 452 15.07 -10.21 27.78
C SER A 452 16.04 -9.04 28.00
N ASN A 453 17.06 -8.89 27.13
CA ASN A 453 18.15 -7.93 27.29
C ASN A 453 17.75 -6.52 26.84
N CYS A 454 16.86 -6.38 25.85
CA CYS A 454 16.52 -5.07 25.31
C CYS A 454 15.05 -4.91 24.89
N PHE A 455 14.26 -5.98 24.81
CA PHE A 455 12.85 -5.82 24.49
C PHE A 455 12.12 -5.20 25.68
N VAL A 456 11.10 -4.42 25.37
CA VAL A 456 10.23 -3.78 26.34
C VAL A 456 8.85 -4.46 26.37
N GLU A 457 8.07 -4.19 27.39
CA GLU A 457 6.71 -4.69 27.51
C GLU A 457 5.81 -4.10 26.44
N SER A 458 4.95 -4.92 25.84
CA SER A 458 3.93 -4.44 24.89
C SER A 458 2.82 -3.74 25.68
N GLY A 459 2.37 -2.58 25.18
CA GLY A 459 1.20 -1.89 25.72
C GLY A 459 1.49 -1.00 26.94
N GLN A 460 2.69 -0.41 27.05
CA GLN A 460 2.86 0.69 27.98
C GLN A 460 1.93 1.84 27.63
N PRO A 461 1.18 2.37 28.62
CA PRO A 461 0.27 3.49 28.40
C PRO A 461 1.01 4.67 27.79
N ILE A 462 0.41 5.30 26.79
CA ILE A 462 1.01 6.42 26.04
C ILE A 462 0.35 7.72 26.44
N CYS A 463 0.95 8.41 27.41
CA CYS A 463 0.51 9.75 27.77
C CYS A 463 0.63 10.71 26.59
N GLY A 464 -0.46 11.37 26.20
CA GLY A 464 -0.52 12.28 25.07
C GLY A 464 -1.24 11.73 23.84
N ASN A 465 -1.68 10.48 23.87
CA ASN A 465 -2.44 9.86 22.78
C ASN A 465 -3.95 10.21 22.82
N GLY A 466 -4.41 10.87 23.90
CA GLY A 466 -5.78 11.25 24.14
C GLY A 466 -6.69 10.08 24.53
N LEU A 467 -6.13 8.96 24.99
CA LEU A 467 -6.82 7.81 25.57
C LEU A 467 -6.32 7.62 26.99
N VAL A 468 -7.22 7.56 27.95
CA VAL A 468 -6.84 7.27 29.33
C VAL A 468 -6.56 5.78 29.48
N GLU A 469 -5.30 5.43 29.71
CA GLU A 469 -4.79 4.07 29.82
C GLU A 469 -4.46 3.68 31.26
N PRO A 470 -4.23 2.40 31.59
CA PRO A 470 -3.86 1.98 32.93
C PRO A 470 -2.61 2.68 33.44
N GLY A 471 -2.72 3.41 34.55
CA GLY A 471 -1.63 4.22 35.13
C GLY A 471 -1.77 5.73 34.89
N GLU A 472 -2.68 6.13 34.03
CA GLU A 472 -3.05 7.51 33.78
C GLU A 472 -4.35 7.87 34.53
N GLU A 473 -4.43 9.10 34.97
CA GLU A 473 -5.66 9.65 35.57
C GLU A 473 -6.51 10.37 34.52
N CYS A 474 -5.87 10.91 33.48
CA CYS A 474 -6.49 11.59 32.35
C CYS A 474 -5.50 11.68 31.20
N ASP A 475 -5.96 11.94 29.98
CA ASP A 475 -5.09 12.23 28.85
C ASP A 475 -5.76 13.24 27.90
N CYS A 476 -5.24 14.46 27.88
CA CYS A 476 -5.73 15.53 27.03
C CYS A 476 -4.84 15.81 25.80
N GLY A 477 -3.83 14.99 25.57
CA GLY A 477 -2.89 15.17 24.48
C GLY A 477 -1.67 15.99 24.87
N TYR A 478 -0.90 16.43 23.87
CA TYR A 478 0.23 17.32 24.03
C TYR A 478 -0.21 18.78 24.25
N SER A 479 0.70 19.66 24.69
CA SER A 479 0.40 21.04 25.10
C SER A 479 -0.28 21.88 24.00
N ASP A 480 0.00 21.62 22.72
CA ASP A 480 -0.62 22.26 21.57
C ASP A 480 -2.05 21.77 21.32
N GLN A 481 -2.40 20.59 21.78
CA GLN A 481 -3.69 19.91 21.61
C GLN A 481 -4.57 20.00 22.86
N CYS A 482 -3.96 19.96 24.05
CA CYS A 482 -4.67 19.95 25.32
C CYS A 482 -5.31 21.31 25.61
N ARG A 483 -6.65 21.33 25.60
CA ARG A 483 -7.47 22.49 26.05
C ARG A 483 -8.23 22.16 27.32
N ASP A 484 -7.89 21.08 27.97
CA ASP A 484 -8.52 20.60 29.18
C ASP A 484 -7.90 21.30 30.40
N GLN A 485 -8.72 22.04 31.09
CA GLN A 485 -8.29 22.68 32.32
C GLN A 485 -8.15 21.72 33.50
N CYS A 486 -8.60 20.48 33.39
CA CYS A 486 -8.66 19.48 34.44
C CYS A 486 -7.41 18.60 34.49
N CYS A 487 -6.75 18.41 33.32
CA CYS A 487 -5.66 17.48 33.11
C CYS A 487 -4.35 18.18 32.82
N TYR A 488 -3.25 17.59 33.24
CA TYR A 488 -1.91 17.99 32.80
C TYR A 488 -1.60 17.32 31.46
N ASP A 489 -1.11 18.11 30.51
CA ASP A 489 -0.69 17.61 29.19
C ASP A 489 0.57 16.73 29.24
N ALA A 490 0.85 16.04 28.13
CA ALA A 490 1.96 15.11 28.01
C ALA A 490 3.37 15.75 28.04
N ASN A 491 3.48 17.06 27.83
CA ASN A 491 4.76 17.79 27.86
C ASN A 491 5.18 18.17 29.28
N GLN A 492 4.38 17.86 30.28
CA GLN A 492 4.73 18.13 31.69
C GLN A 492 5.78 17.12 32.20
N ALA A 493 6.37 17.44 33.37
CA ALA A 493 7.31 16.51 34.01
C ALA A 493 6.66 15.13 34.30
N ASP A 494 7.45 14.05 34.26
CA ASP A 494 6.99 12.66 34.37
C ASP A 494 6.07 12.39 35.57
N ASN A 495 6.24 13.11 36.68
CA ASN A 495 5.39 12.99 37.86
C ASN A 495 4.04 13.70 37.74
N LYS A 496 3.83 14.53 36.73
CA LYS A 496 2.62 15.33 36.50
C LYS A 496 1.87 15.00 35.24
N LYS A 497 2.57 14.54 34.19
CA LYS A 497 1.95 14.26 32.88
C LYS A 497 0.82 13.24 33.00
N CYS A 498 -0.28 13.47 32.28
CA CYS A 498 -1.48 12.64 32.28
C CYS A 498 -2.09 12.37 33.66
N LYS A 499 -1.96 13.33 34.56
CA LYS A 499 -2.63 13.33 35.87
C LYS A 499 -3.58 14.50 36.00
N LEU A 500 -4.58 14.31 36.84
CA LEU A 500 -5.51 15.39 37.20
C LEU A 500 -4.75 16.53 37.92
N LYS A 501 -5.15 17.76 37.61
CA LYS A 501 -4.65 18.92 38.34
C LYS A 501 -5.17 18.93 39.78
N PRO A 502 -4.47 19.58 40.75
CA PRO A 502 -4.90 19.62 42.12
C PRO A 502 -6.35 20.07 42.26
N ASN A 503 -7.07 19.43 43.19
CA ASN A 503 -8.49 19.71 43.50
C ASN A 503 -9.49 19.45 42.34
N LYS A 504 -9.12 18.70 41.30
CA LYS A 504 -9.99 18.24 40.22
C LYS A 504 -10.37 16.79 40.43
N VAL A 505 -11.66 16.45 40.25
CA VAL A 505 -12.18 15.09 40.50
C VAL A 505 -12.29 14.24 39.25
N CYS A 506 -12.31 14.89 38.09
CA CYS A 506 -12.34 14.23 36.79
C CYS A 506 -11.83 15.14 35.66
N SER A 507 -11.69 14.58 34.50
CA SER A 507 -11.39 15.25 33.25
C SER A 507 -12.37 14.81 32.15
N PRO A 508 -12.79 15.68 31.23
CA PRO A 508 -13.56 15.34 30.04
C PRO A 508 -12.89 14.24 29.20
N SER A 509 -11.58 14.11 29.23
CA SER A 509 -10.83 13.03 28.54
C SER A 509 -11.12 11.64 29.11
N GLN A 510 -11.52 11.55 30.38
CA GLN A 510 -11.94 10.27 31.00
C GLN A 510 -13.30 9.79 30.46
N GLY A 511 -14.18 10.69 30.08
CA GLY A 511 -15.49 10.34 29.55
C GLY A 511 -16.54 11.45 29.64
N PRO A 512 -17.70 11.22 28.99
CA PRO A 512 -18.73 12.22 28.79
C PRO A 512 -19.50 12.60 30.08
N CYS A 513 -19.29 11.89 31.20
CA CYS A 513 -19.92 12.21 32.48
C CYS A 513 -19.05 13.12 33.36
N CYS A 514 -17.98 13.70 32.82
CA CYS A 514 -17.24 14.80 33.44
C CYS A 514 -17.58 16.12 32.73
N THR A 515 -17.78 17.18 33.52
CA THR A 515 -17.99 18.55 33.01
C THR A 515 -16.67 19.22 32.67
N HIS A 516 -16.69 20.31 31.91
CA HIS A 516 -15.51 21.14 31.69
C HIS A 516 -14.99 21.81 32.99
N ASP A 517 -15.83 21.88 34.01
CA ASP A 517 -15.46 22.40 35.35
C ASP A 517 -14.80 21.32 36.21
N CYS A 518 -14.51 20.15 35.66
CA CYS A 518 -13.83 19.05 36.34
C CYS A 518 -14.66 18.38 37.46
N THR A 519 -15.96 18.39 37.33
CA THR A 519 -16.91 17.75 38.26
C THR A 519 -17.76 16.71 37.54
N TYR A 520 -18.22 15.69 38.28
CA TYR A 520 -19.10 14.69 37.67
C TYR A 520 -20.46 15.31 37.32
N LYS A 521 -21.01 14.92 36.18
CA LYS A 521 -22.38 15.22 35.81
C LYS A 521 -23.37 14.57 36.77
N GLY A 522 -24.55 15.23 36.93
CA GLY A 522 -25.59 14.72 37.80
C GLY A 522 -26.10 13.32 37.37
N ARG A 523 -26.70 12.60 38.33
CA ARG A 523 -27.36 11.34 38.06
C ARG A 523 -28.49 11.56 37.05
N ASN A 524 -28.62 10.67 36.07
CA ASN A 524 -29.60 10.71 34.98
C ASN A 524 -29.39 11.82 33.92
N GLU A 525 -28.18 12.43 33.86
CA GLU A 525 -27.80 13.20 32.68
C GLU A 525 -27.39 12.26 31.58
N LYS A 526 -27.90 12.53 30.37
CA LYS A 526 -27.59 11.71 29.19
C LYS A 526 -26.12 11.81 28.81
N CYS A 527 -25.47 10.65 28.62
CA CYS A 527 -24.06 10.53 28.23
C CYS A 527 -23.85 9.73 26.94
N ARG A 528 -24.85 8.97 26.49
CA ARG A 528 -24.79 8.23 25.23
C ARG A 528 -26.17 8.20 24.59
N ASP A 529 -26.19 8.37 23.28
CA ASP A 529 -27.42 8.27 22.50
C ASP A 529 -27.96 6.85 22.47
N GLU A 530 -29.26 6.72 22.31
CA GLU A 530 -29.91 5.44 22.09
C GLU A 530 -29.43 4.85 20.75
N SER A 531 -29.13 3.58 20.76
CA SER A 531 -28.80 2.81 19.57
C SER A 531 -29.95 1.85 19.21
N GLU A 532 -29.86 1.21 18.06
CA GLU A 532 -30.87 0.20 17.69
C GLU A 532 -30.96 -0.93 18.71
N CYS A 533 -29.84 -1.29 19.40
CA CYS A 533 -29.78 -2.43 20.32
C CYS A 533 -29.60 -2.08 21.81
N ALA A 534 -29.41 -0.82 22.15
CA ALA A 534 -29.23 -0.39 23.51
C ALA A 534 -29.98 0.91 23.80
N HIS A 535 -30.49 1.04 24.98
CA HIS A 535 -31.14 2.25 25.48
C HIS A 535 -30.13 3.38 25.68
N GLN A 536 -30.60 4.60 25.78
CA GLN A 536 -29.72 5.75 26.05
C GLN A 536 -28.91 5.56 27.33
N GLY A 537 -27.62 5.94 27.30
CA GLY A 537 -26.75 5.88 28.46
C GLY A 537 -26.93 7.10 29.36
N MET A 538 -26.98 6.89 30.68
CA MET A 538 -27.12 7.92 31.69
C MET A 538 -25.95 7.93 32.64
N CYS A 539 -25.48 9.10 33.03
CA CYS A 539 -24.46 9.25 34.06
C CYS A 539 -24.98 8.78 35.44
N ASN A 540 -24.10 8.21 36.23
CA ASN A 540 -24.43 7.72 37.58
C ASN A 540 -24.14 8.73 38.69
N GLY A 541 -23.54 9.87 38.37
CA GLY A 541 -23.14 10.92 39.32
C GLY A 541 -21.88 10.60 40.12
N ALA A 542 -21.19 9.47 39.87
CA ALA A 542 -20.06 8.99 40.67
C ALA A 542 -18.81 8.66 39.83
N GLY A 543 -18.84 8.87 38.51
CA GLY A 543 -17.73 8.59 37.64
C GLY A 543 -17.77 9.38 36.33
N ALA A 544 -16.63 9.56 35.70
CA ALA A 544 -16.51 10.29 34.44
C ALA A 544 -16.95 9.48 33.22
N GLN A 545 -16.83 8.17 33.26
CA GLN A 545 -17.22 7.28 32.17
C GLN A 545 -18.75 7.09 32.13
N CYS A 546 -19.28 7.04 30.93
CA CYS A 546 -20.69 6.69 30.72
C CYS A 546 -20.90 5.21 31.04
N PRO A 547 -21.78 4.86 31.98
CA PRO A 547 -22.09 3.47 32.26
C PRO A 547 -22.57 2.71 31.03
N THR A 548 -22.48 1.38 31.06
CA THR A 548 -23.01 0.51 30.01
C THR A 548 -24.51 0.75 29.88
N SER A 549 -24.96 1.04 28.64
CA SER A 549 -26.39 1.21 28.37
C SER A 549 -27.13 -0.11 28.56
N GLU A 550 -28.35 -0.03 29.05
CA GLU A 550 -29.23 -1.22 29.16
C GLU A 550 -29.48 -1.80 27.76
N PRO A 551 -29.21 -3.09 27.53
CA PRO A 551 -29.48 -3.73 26.26
C PRO A 551 -30.99 -3.80 26.00
N LYS A 552 -31.38 -3.58 24.74
CA LYS A 552 -32.74 -3.92 24.28
C LYS A 552 -32.88 -5.44 24.24
N ALA A 553 -34.11 -5.91 24.17
CA ALA A 553 -34.41 -7.33 24.15
C ALA A 553 -33.62 -8.05 23.02
N ASN A 554 -33.04 -9.20 23.36
CA ASN A 554 -32.35 -10.04 22.37
C ASN A 554 -33.31 -10.40 21.24
N PHE A 555 -32.78 -10.52 20.04
CA PHE A 555 -33.54 -10.75 18.78
C PHE A 555 -34.41 -9.57 18.31
N THR A 556 -34.26 -8.37 18.89
CA THR A 556 -34.79 -7.16 18.28
C THR A 556 -34.08 -6.91 16.94
N ALA A 557 -34.86 -6.65 15.90
CA ALA A 557 -34.30 -6.39 14.57
C ALA A 557 -33.49 -5.09 14.56
N CYS A 558 -32.33 -5.10 13.91
CA CYS A 558 -31.41 -3.98 13.75
C CYS A 558 -30.77 -4.00 12.37
N HIS A 559 -30.02 -2.96 12.06
CA HIS A 559 -29.30 -2.80 10.79
C HIS A 559 -30.19 -3.03 9.56
N GLY A 560 -31.33 -2.28 9.53
CA GLY A 560 -32.31 -2.41 8.43
C GLY A 560 -33.00 -3.78 8.37
N GLU A 561 -33.21 -4.41 9.53
CA GLU A 561 -33.84 -5.75 9.67
C GLU A 561 -32.99 -6.90 9.06
N THR A 562 -31.69 -6.67 8.82
CA THR A 562 -30.80 -7.73 8.36
C THR A 562 -30.14 -8.48 9.52
N GLN A 563 -30.10 -7.85 10.69
CA GLN A 563 -29.46 -8.37 11.89
C GLN A 563 -30.39 -8.31 13.10
N VAL A 564 -29.95 -8.93 14.19
CA VAL A 564 -30.63 -8.89 15.49
C VAL A 564 -29.69 -8.43 16.60
N CYS A 565 -30.29 -7.83 17.60
CA CYS A 565 -29.61 -7.45 18.82
C CYS A 565 -29.28 -8.68 19.66
N LEU A 566 -28.01 -8.82 20.08
CA LEU A 566 -27.56 -9.79 21.06
C LEU A 566 -26.74 -9.05 22.13
N ASN A 567 -27.19 -9.11 23.37
CA ASN A 567 -26.52 -8.47 24.51
C ASN A 567 -26.17 -6.98 24.31
N GLY A 568 -27.04 -6.23 23.65
CA GLY A 568 -26.86 -4.80 23.39
C GLY A 568 -26.04 -4.43 22.14
N GLY A 569 -25.54 -5.40 21.41
CA GLY A 569 -24.84 -5.23 20.13
C GLY A 569 -25.66 -5.76 18.96
N CYS A 570 -25.60 -5.09 17.81
CA CYS A 570 -26.20 -5.55 16.55
C CYS A 570 -25.20 -6.48 15.86
N SER A 571 -25.33 -7.81 16.05
CA SER A 571 -24.30 -8.77 15.61
C SER A 571 -24.85 -10.10 15.10
N GLY A 572 -26.04 -10.50 15.50
CA GLY A 572 -26.65 -11.75 15.02
C GLY A 572 -27.40 -11.56 13.70
N SER A 573 -27.58 -12.63 12.94
CA SER A 573 -28.43 -12.61 11.74
C SER A 573 -29.91 -12.55 12.10
N ILE A 574 -30.72 -11.90 11.28
CA ILE A 574 -32.20 -11.94 11.43
C ILE A 574 -32.75 -13.39 11.39
N CYS A 575 -32.02 -14.33 10.78
CA CYS A 575 -32.36 -15.75 10.76
C CYS A 575 -32.46 -16.34 12.17
N GLU A 576 -31.57 -15.90 13.09
CA GLU A 576 -31.49 -16.41 14.47
C GLU A 576 -32.75 -16.09 15.28
N LYS A 577 -33.46 -15.02 14.94
CA LYS A 577 -34.76 -14.67 15.55
C LYS A 577 -35.77 -15.82 15.45
N TYR A 578 -35.68 -16.62 14.41
CA TYR A 578 -36.59 -17.70 14.10
C TYR A 578 -35.93 -19.09 14.29
N GLY A 579 -34.76 -19.14 14.93
CA GLY A 579 -34.02 -20.37 15.19
C GLY A 579 -33.34 -20.98 13.96
N LEU A 580 -33.21 -20.19 12.90
CA LEU A 580 -32.53 -20.55 11.66
C LEU A 580 -31.06 -20.08 11.69
N GLU A 581 -30.23 -20.65 10.83
CA GLU A 581 -28.86 -20.18 10.61
C GLU A 581 -28.76 -19.33 9.36
N ALA A 582 -27.86 -18.33 9.40
CA ALA A 582 -27.56 -17.52 8.22
C ALA A 582 -26.79 -18.34 7.20
N CYS A 583 -27.12 -18.18 5.93
CA CYS A 583 -26.38 -18.76 4.83
C CYS A 583 -26.21 -17.74 3.70
N THR A 584 -25.26 -17.97 2.80
CA THR A 584 -25.06 -17.13 1.63
C THR A 584 -25.96 -17.64 0.50
N CYS A 585 -26.70 -16.73 -0.11
CA CYS A 585 -27.46 -17.05 -1.31
C CYS A 585 -26.47 -17.36 -2.43
N ALA A 586 -26.42 -18.61 -2.87
CA ALA A 586 -25.54 -19.04 -3.96
C ALA A 586 -26.30 -19.04 -5.30
N SER A 587 -25.59 -18.73 -6.36
CA SER A 587 -26.11 -18.86 -7.74
C SER A 587 -26.32 -20.33 -8.05
N GLN A 588 -27.59 -20.71 -8.24
CA GLN A 588 -27.95 -21.93 -8.97
C GLN A 588 -28.41 -21.48 -10.34
N ASP A 589 -28.12 -22.27 -11.38
CA ASP A 589 -28.45 -21.95 -12.75
C ASP A 589 -29.91 -21.48 -12.89
N GLY A 590 -30.10 -20.22 -13.35
CA GLY A 590 -31.38 -19.59 -13.60
C GLY A 590 -31.96 -18.70 -12.53
N LYS A 591 -31.25 -18.39 -11.43
CA LYS A 591 -31.66 -17.39 -10.44
C LYS A 591 -31.21 -15.99 -10.80
N ASP A 592 -32.09 -15.01 -10.48
CA ASP A 592 -31.84 -13.59 -10.74
C ASP A 592 -30.65 -13.08 -9.88
N GLU A 593 -29.77 -12.28 -10.45
CA GLU A 593 -28.64 -11.65 -9.78
C GLU A 593 -29.03 -10.83 -8.53
N THR A 594 -30.29 -10.40 -8.45
CA THR A 594 -30.84 -9.68 -7.30
C THR A 594 -31.01 -10.58 -6.09
N GLU A 595 -31.35 -11.87 -6.26
CA GLU A 595 -31.55 -12.80 -5.14
C GLU A 595 -30.23 -13.08 -4.37
N LEU A 596 -29.08 -12.89 -5.00
CA LEU A 596 -27.78 -13.08 -4.37
C LEU A 596 -27.49 -12.04 -3.29
N CYS A 597 -28.20 -10.92 -3.30
CA CYS A 597 -28.13 -9.85 -2.29
C CYS A 597 -29.28 -9.89 -1.28
N HIS A 598 -30.04 -10.96 -1.25
CA HIS A 598 -31.02 -11.18 -0.20
C HIS A 598 -30.36 -11.77 1.05
N VAL A 599 -30.94 -11.53 2.20
CA VAL A 599 -30.65 -12.31 3.39
C VAL A 599 -31.20 -13.72 3.19
N CYS A 600 -30.31 -14.73 3.27
CA CYS A 600 -30.71 -16.12 3.16
C CYS A 600 -30.55 -16.84 4.48
N CYS A 601 -31.54 -17.71 4.79
CA CYS A 601 -31.58 -18.53 5.99
C CYS A 601 -31.69 -20.00 5.64
N MET A 602 -31.11 -20.86 6.51
CA MET A 602 -31.21 -22.31 6.42
C MET A 602 -31.62 -22.92 7.74
N GLU A 603 -32.16 -24.11 7.71
CA GLU A 603 -32.36 -24.94 8.91
C GLU A 603 -31.01 -25.39 9.45
N LYS A 604 -30.88 -25.50 10.76
CA LYS A 604 -29.65 -25.85 11.45
C LYS A 604 -28.97 -27.07 10.80
N MET A 605 -27.71 -26.93 10.46
CA MET A 605 -26.85 -27.96 9.88
C MET A 605 -27.35 -28.55 8.54
N ASN A 606 -28.28 -27.90 7.81
CA ASN A 606 -28.76 -28.38 6.53
C ASN A 606 -28.57 -27.34 5.39
N PRO A 607 -27.40 -27.31 4.75
CA PRO A 607 -27.11 -26.34 3.68
C PRO A 607 -28.09 -26.35 2.50
N ASN A 608 -28.70 -27.51 2.21
CA ASN A 608 -29.67 -27.67 1.11
C ASN A 608 -30.98 -26.91 1.34
N THR A 609 -31.17 -26.39 2.54
CA THR A 609 -32.37 -25.61 2.89
C THR A 609 -32.18 -24.10 2.76
N CYS A 610 -30.94 -23.65 2.39
CA CYS A 610 -30.61 -22.24 2.23
C CYS A 610 -31.52 -21.57 1.19
N SER A 611 -32.32 -20.59 1.65
CA SER A 611 -33.30 -19.90 0.81
C SER A 611 -33.42 -18.44 1.22
N SER A 612 -33.75 -17.56 0.26
CA SER A 612 -34.03 -16.15 0.50
C SER A 612 -35.21 -15.98 1.46
N THR A 613 -35.18 -14.92 2.28
CA THR A 613 -36.29 -14.52 3.17
C THR A 613 -37.61 -14.32 2.41
N GLY A 614 -37.55 -13.95 1.12
CA GLY A 614 -38.73 -13.82 0.24
C GLY A 614 -39.28 -15.13 -0.32
N SER A 615 -38.58 -16.25 -0.12
CA SER A 615 -38.97 -17.55 -0.68
C SER A 615 -40.23 -18.12 -0.04
N GLU A 616 -41.01 -18.91 -0.78
CA GLU A 616 -42.17 -19.65 -0.28
C GLU A 616 -41.83 -20.55 0.91
N ARG A 617 -40.63 -21.11 0.93
CA ARG A 617 -40.15 -22.00 1.99
C ARG A 617 -40.06 -21.29 3.33
N LEU A 618 -39.66 -20.04 3.34
CA LEU A 618 -39.51 -19.22 4.54
C LEU A 618 -40.68 -18.29 4.80
N ALA A 619 -41.73 -18.37 3.99
CA ALA A 619 -42.91 -17.52 4.09
C ALA A 619 -43.57 -17.50 5.49
N ARG A 620 -43.55 -18.63 6.20
CA ARG A 620 -44.07 -18.73 7.58
C ARG A 620 -43.30 -17.89 8.60
N PHE A 621 -42.05 -17.53 8.34
CA PHE A 621 -41.20 -16.75 9.23
C PHE A 621 -41.15 -15.27 8.83
N PHE A 622 -41.11 -15.02 7.53
CA PHE A 622 -40.84 -13.69 6.99
C PHE A 622 -42.02 -13.09 6.22
N ASN A 623 -43.17 -13.76 6.18
CA ASN A 623 -44.37 -13.31 5.42
C ASN A 623 -44.04 -12.95 3.96
N LYS A 624 -43.10 -13.68 3.33
CA LYS A 624 -42.59 -13.39 1.99
C LYS A 624 -41.89 -12.03 1.85
N LYS A 625 -41.54 -11.39 2.94
CA LYS A 625 -40.80 -10.13 2.91
C LYS A 625 -39.34 -10.40 2.50
N VAL A 626 -38.94 -9.82 1.40
CA VAL A 626 -37.56 -9.83 0.97
C VAL A 626 -36.78 -8.86 1.84
N THR A 627 -35.76 -9.37 2.55
CA THR A 627 -34.79 -8.53 3.27
C THR A 627 -33.50 -8.57 2.45
N THR A 628 -33.00 -7.39 2.10
CA THR A 628 -31.81 -7.24 1.28
C THR A 628 -30.61 -6.86 2.12
N LEU A 629 -29.44 -7.37 1.74
CA LEU A 629 -28.18 -7.00 2.34
C LEU A 629 -27.84 -5.54 1.97
N PRO A 630 -27.26 -4.74 2.86
CA PRO A 630 -26.83 -3.40 2.55
C PRO A 630 -25.74 -3.39 1.48
N ALA A 631 -25.64 -2.28 0.73
CA ALA A 631 -24.61 -2.09 -0.28
C ALA A 631 -23.22 -2.28 0.34
N GLY A 632 -22.33 -3.02 -0.36
CA GLY A 632 -21.01 -3.39 0.12
C GLY A 632 -20.97 -4.75 0.85
N SER A 633 -22.11 -5.37 1.16
CA SER A 633 -22.14 -6.71 1.75
C SER A 633 -21.65 -7.77 0.77
N PRO A 634 -20.88 -8.79 1.23
CA PRO A 634 -20.45 -9.87 0.38
C PRO A 634 -21.65 -10.71 -0.11
N CYS A 635 -21.57 -11.19 -1.34
CA CYS A 635 -22.58 -12.03 -1.96
C CYS A 635 -21.96 -13.16 -2.76
N ASN A 636 -22.76 -14.18 -3.12
CA ASN A 636 -22.36 -15.32 -3.94
C ASN A 636 -21.08 -16.03 -3.43
N ASP A 637 -21.11 -16.49 -2.17
CA ASP A 637 -19.97 -17.13 -1.48
C ASP A 637 -18.68 -16.27 -1.53
N PHE A 638 -18.81 -14.98 -1.22
CA PHE A 638 -17.72 -14.00 -1.22
C PHE A 638 -17.10 -13.74 -2.61
N LYS A 639 -17.75 -14.18 -3.70
CA LYS A 639 -17.29 -13.92 -5.06
C LYS A 639 -17.75 -12.56 -5.61
N GLY A 640 -18.53 -11.81 -4.85
CA GLY A 640 -19.07 -10.52 -5.24
C GLY A 640 -19.49 -9.66 -4.06
N TYR A 641 -19.99 -8.49 -4.36
CA TYR A 641 -20.57 -7.56 -3.38
C TYR A 641 -21.90 -7.00 -3.91
N CYS A 642 -22.79 -6.66 -2.99
CA CYS A 642 -24.07 -6.04 -3.29
C CYS A 642 -23.87 -4.56 -3.62
N ASP A 643 -24.37 -4.11 -4.78
CA ASP A 643 -24.35 -2.70 -5.15
C ASP A 643 -25.54 -1.93 -4.53
N VAL A 644 -25.58 -0.63 -4.77
CA VAL A 644 -26.69 0.24 -4.30
C VAL A 644 -28.04 -0.08 -4.94
N PHE A 645 -28.05 -0.84 -6.03
CA PHE A 645 -29.24 -1.35 -6.71
C PHE A 645 -29.63 -2.77 -6.26
N MET A 646 -29.00 -3.26 -5.18
CA MET A 646 -29.19 -4.59 -4.59
C MET A 646 -28.87 -5.74 -5.55
N LYS A 647 -27.92 -5.51 -6.47
CA LYS A 647 -27.40 -6.54 -7.38
C LYS A 647 -26.04 -7.00 -6.95
N CYS A 648 -25.82 -8.31 -6.99
CA CYS A 648 -24.51 -8.89 -6.72
C CYS A 648 -23.56 -8.64 -7.89
N ARG A 649 -22.59 -7.77 -7.67
CA ARG A 649 -21.49 -7.51 -8.60
C ARG A 649 -20.37 -8.48 -8.30
N LEU A 650 -20.10 -9.38 -9.22
CA LEU A 650 -18.99 -10.31 -9.10
C LEU A 650 -17.68 -9.51 -9.15
N VAL A 651 -16.83 -9.75 -8.16
CA VAL A 651 -15.45 -9.24 -8.15
C VAL A 651 -14.65 -10.19 -9.01
N ASP A 652 -14.33 -9.76 -10.22
CA ASP A 652 -13.44 -10.50 -11.09
C ASP A 652 -12.01 -10.36 -10.57
N ALA A 653 -11.56 -11.37 -9.85
CA ALA A 653 -10.14 -11.57 -9.58
C ALA A 653 -9.34 -11.77 -10.87
N ASP A 654 -10.04 -12.20 -11.95
CA ASP A 654 -9.46 -12.37 -13.28
C ASP A 654 -9.98 -11.27 -14.21
N GLY A 655 -9.14 -10.31 -14.55
CA GLY A 655 -9.47 -9.31 -15.57
C GLY A 655 -9.91 -9.98 -16.91
N PRO A 656 -10.55 -9.24 -17.83
CA PRO A 656 -11.09 -9.79 -19.09
C PRO A 656 -10.09 -10.64 -19.87
N LEU A 657 -8.80 -10.31 -19.77
CA LEU A 657 -7.71 -11.05 -20.43
C LEU A 657 -7.37 -12.36 -19.73
N ALA A 658 -7.48 -12.42 -18.40
CA ALA A 658 -7.26 -13.66 -17.66
C ALA A 658 -8.42 -14.64 -17.87
N ARG A 659 -9.67 -14.15 -17.98
CA ARG A 659 -10.82 -14.97 -18.42
C ARG A 659 -10.63 -15.50 -19.83
N LEU A 660 -10.23 -14.65 -20.76
CA LEU A 660 -9.93 -15.08 -22.13
C LEU A 660 -8.78 -16.08 -22.15
N LYS A 661 -7.75 -15.87 -21.34
CA LYS A 661 -6.64 -16.81 -21.17
C LYS A 661 -7.14 -18.14 -20.59
N LYS A 662 -7.95 -18.13 -19.50
CA LYS A 662 -8.56 -19.35 -18.94
C LYS A 662 -9.50 -20.02 -19.94
N ALA A 663 -10.32 -19.24 -20.67
CA ALA A 663 -11.21 -19.79 -21.69
C ALA A 663 -10.44 -20.39 -22.87
N ILE A 664 -9.34 -19.77 -23.31
CA ILE A 664 -8.52 -20.27 -24.44
C ILE A 664 -7.64 -21.44 -24.01
N PHE A 665 -7.13 -21.45 -22.76
CA PHE A 665 -6.21 -22.48 -22.25
C PHE A 665 -6.90 -23.49 -21.31
N ASN A 666 -8.24 -23.60 -21.37
CA ASN A 666 -8.96 -24.64 -20.64
C ASN A 666 -8.64 -26.01 -21.28
N PRO A 667 -8.14 -27.01 -20.51
CA PRO A 667 -7.85 -28.34 -21.01
C PRO A 667 -9.06 -28.99 -21.67
N GLU A 668 -10.25 -28.84 -21.14
CA GLU A 668 -11.50 -29.36 -21.71
C GLU A 668 -11.82 -28.74 -23.07
N LEU A 669 -11.46 -27.46 -23.29
CA LEU A 669 -11.65 -26.84 -24.60
C LEU A 669 -10.71 -27.46 -25.65
N TYR A 670 -9.48 -27.81 -25.26
CA TYR A 670 -8.52 -28.45 -26.18
C TYR A 670 -8.92 -29.90 -26.51
N GLU A 671 -9.44 -30.66 -25.56
CA GLU A 671 -9.98 -32.00 -25.77
C GLU A 671 -11.16 -31.94 -26.70
N ASN A 672 -12.13 -31.05 -26.47
CA ASN A 672 -13.29 -30.85 -27.36
C ASN A 672 -12.89 -30.38 -28.75
N ILE A 673 -11.89 -29.48 -28.87
CA ILE A 673 -11.37 -29.02 -30.17
C ILE A 673 -10.62 -30.15 -30.88
N ALA A 674 -9.83 -30.95 -30.17
CA ALA A 674 -9.12 -32.08 -30.74
C ALA A 674 -10.09 -33.15 -31.28
N GLU A 675 -11.13 -33.51 -30.52
CA GLU A 675 -12.19 -34.40 -30.96
C GLU A 675 -12.95 -33.85 -32.18
N TRP A 676 -13.27 -32.52 -32.15
CA TRP A 676 -13.93 -31.88 -33.29
C TRP A 676 -13.03 -31.86 -34.54
N ILE A 677 -11.73 -31.59 -34.42
CA ILE A 677 -10.76 -31.62 -35.51
C ILE A 677 -10.68 -33.03 -36.13
N VAL A 678 -10.62 -34.06 -35.28
CA VAL A 678 -10.57 -35.46 -35.74
C VAL A 678 -11.87 -35.86 -36.41
N GLY A 679 -13.01 -35.50 -35.85
CA GLY A 679 -14.34 -35.81 -36.41
C GLY A 679 -14.67 -35.02 -37.69
N HIS A 680 -14.08 -33.80 -37.85
CA HIS A 680 -14.39 -32.90 -38.98
C HIS A 680 -13.12 -32.50 -39.76
N TRP A 681 -12.18 -33.43 -39.94
CA TRP A 681 -10.89 -33.16 -40.59
C TRP A 681 -11.05 -32.49 -41.98
N TRP A 682 -12.12 -32.80 -42.70
CA TRP A 682 -12.46 -32.19 -43.99
C TRP A 682 -12.80 -30.71 -43.89
N ALA A 683 -13.46 -30.28 -42.81
CA ALA A 683 -13.79 -28.89 -42.57
C ALA A 683 -12.52 -28.07 -42.21
N VAL A 684 -11.59 -28.66 -41.48
CA VAL A 684 -10.29 -28.05 -41.15
C VAL A 684 -9.46 -27.89 -42.44
N LEU A 685 -9.49 -28.88 -43.32
CA LEU A 685 -8.83 -28.81 -44.63
C LEU A 685 -9.42 -27.68 -45.50
N LEU A 686 -10.75 -27.55 -45.55
CA LEU A 686 -11.42 -26.47 -46.29
C LEU A 686 -11.12 -25.07 -45.71
N MET A 687 -11.07 -24.93 -44.37
CA MET A 687 -10.66 -23.68 -43.74
C MET A 687 -9.21 -23.33 -44.07
N GLY A 688 -8.30 -24.32 -44.10
CA GLY A 688 -6.92 -24.14 -44.51
C GLY A 688 -6.79 -23.65 -45.94
N ILE A 689 -7.52 -24.26 -46.87
CA ILE A 689 -7.56 -23.84 -48.30
C ILE A 689 -8.13 -22.41 -48.41
N ALA A 690 -9.22 -22.11 -47.72
CA ALA A 690 -9.82 -20.77 -47.70
C ALA A 690 -8.83 -19.70 -47.17
N LEU A 691 -8.09 -20.00 -46.12
CA LEU A 691 -7.06 -19.11 -45.55
C LEU A 691 -5.92 -18.87 -46.57
N ILE A 692 -5.44 -19.91 -47.23
CA ILE A 692 -4.42 -19.82 -48.28
C ILE A 692 -4.92 -18.95 -49.44
N MET A 693 -6.16 -19.15 -49.90
CA MET A 693 -6.76 -18.32 -50.94
C MET A 693 -6.93 -16.87 -50.52
N LEU A 694 -7.31 -16.61 -49.27
CA LEU A 694 -7.39 -15.28 -48.70
C LEU A 694 -6.00 -14.58 -48.65
N MET A 695 -4.99 -15.31 -48.21
CA MET A 695 -3.58 -14.83 -48.19
C MET A 695 -3.07 -14.56 -49.63
N ALA A 696 -3.30 -15.45 -50.54
CA ALA A 696 -2.91 -15.26 -51.96
C ALA A 696 -3.66 -14.08 -52.60
N GLY A 697 -4.95 -13.92 -52.29
CA GLY A 697 -5.76 -12.77 -52.70
C GLY A 697 -5.23 -11.47 -52.12
N PHE A 698 -4.87 -11.46 -50.84
CA PHE A 698 -4.29 -10.30 -50.16
C PHE A 698 -2.93 -9.94 -50.77
N ILE A 699 -2.04 -10.91 -51.01
CA ILE A 699 -0.74 -10.68 -51.64
C ILE A 699 -0.93 -10.10 -53.05
N LYS A 700 -1.88 -10.63 -53.83
CA LYS A 700 -2.20 -10.15 -55.18
C LYS A 700 -2.76 -8.72 -55.14
N ILE A 701 -3.61 -8.36 -54.19
CA ILE A 701 -4.14 -7.02 -54.02
C ILE A 701 -3.00 -6.08 -53.60
N CYS A 702 -2.16 -6.45 -52.65
CA CYS A 702 -1.01 -5.65 -52.22
C CYS A 702 -0.02 -5.46 -53.39
N SER A 703 0.29 -6.50 -54.19
CA SER A 703 1.22 -6.40 -55.30
C SER A 703 0.74 -5.48 -56.43
N VAL A 704 -0.60 -5.39 -56.64
CA VAL A 704 -1.20 -4.49 -57.64
C VAL A 704 -1.27 -3.05 -57.21
N HIS A 705 -1.35 -2.80 -55.92
CA HIS A 705 -1.55 -1.44 -55.35
C HIS A 705 -0.30 -0.81 -54.75
N THR A 706 0.80 -1.56 -54.55
CA THR A 706 2.08 -1.01 -54.05
C THR A 706 2.97 -0.52 -55.20
N PRO A 707 3.63 0.62 -55.07
CA PRO A 707 4.58 1.12 -56.04
C PRO A 707 5.81 0.20 -56.10
N SER A 708 6.18 -0.19 -57.32
CA SER A 708 7.40 -0.99 -57.56
C SER A 708 8.54 -0.05 -57.97
N SER A 709 9.72 -0.30 -57.47
CA SER A 709 10.94 0.37 -57.91
C SER A 709 11.46 -0.09 -59.28
N ASN A 710 10.81 -1.07 -59.91
CA ASN A 710 11.18 -1.56 -61.25
C ASN A 710 10.48 -0.74 -62.35
N PRO A 711 11.21 0.02 -63.20
CA PRO A 711 10.64 0.93 -64.19
C PRO A 711 9.95 0.23 -65.36
N LYS A 712 10.03 -1.11 -65.44
CA LYS A 712 9.38 -1.93 -66.52
C LYS A 712 7.98 -2.42 -66.11
N LEU A 713 7.52 -2.16 -64.90
CA LEU A 713 6.18 -2.56 -64.47
C LEU A 713 5.18 -1.40 -64.54
N PRO A 714 3.91 -1.69 -64.84
CA PRO A 714 2.88 -0.66 -64.94
C PRO A 714 2.62 0.02 -63.58
N PRO A 715 2.22 1.29 -63.56
CA PRO A 715 1.97 2.01 -62.32
C PRO A 715 0.84 1.38 -61.50
N PRO A 716 0.91 1.48 -60.16
CA PRO A 716 -0.08 0.80 -59.29
C PRO A 716 -1.49 1.36 -59.53
N LYS A 717 -2.48 0.45 -59.50
CA LYS A 717 -3.90 0.84 -59.64
C LYS A 717 -4.41 1.47 -58.35
N PRO A 718 -5.10 2.60 -58.39
CA PRO A 718 -5.63 3.22 -57.19
C PRO A 718 -6.76 2.39 -56.57
N LEU A 719 -6.81 2.30 -55.24
CA LEU A 719 -7.89 1.61 -54.50
C LEU A 719 -9.24 2.29 -54.76
N PRO A 720 -10.35 1.53 -54.87
CA PRO A 720 -11.69 2.04 -55.21
C PRO A 720 -12.19 3.22 -54.33
N GLY A 721 -11.74 3.29 -53.08
CA GLY A 721 -12.08 4.37 -52.12
C GLY A 721 -11.41 5.69 -52.41
N THR A 722 -10.23 5.73 -53.09
CA THR A 722 -9.49 6.96 -53.36
C THR A 722 -10.02 7.69 -54.59
N LEU A 723 -10.73 7.05 -55.49
CA LEU A 723 -11.42 7.63 -56.65
C LEU A 723 -12.60 8.53 -56.22
N LYS A 724 -13.36 8.15 -55.17
CA LYS A 724 -14.44 8.99 -54.63
C LYS A 724 -13.91 10.26 -53.99
N ARG A 725 -12.78 10.20 -53.31
CA ARG A 725 -12.16 11.36 -52.66
C ARG A 725 -11.55 12.36 -53.67
N ARG A 726 -10.92 11.86 -54.73
CA ARG A 726 -10.40 12.74 -55.83
C ARG A 726 -11.54 13.40 -56.62
N ARG A 727 -12.65 12.72 -56.88
CA ARG A 727 -13.84 13.34 -57.51
C ARG A 727 -14.48 14.38 -56.59
N ALA A 728 -14.57 14.14 -55.29
CA ALA A 728 -15.09 15.10 -54.34
C ALA A 728 -14.17 16.37 -54.23
N GLN A 729 -12.86 16.21 -54.31
CA GLN A 729 -11.91 17.32 -54.31
C GLN A 729 -11.94 18.09 -55.67
N GLN A 730 -12.13 17.45 -56.80
CA GLN A 730 -12.30 18.13 -58.10
C GLN A 730 -13.63 18.89 -58.16
N HIS A 731 -14.74 18.37 -57.62
CA HIS A 731 -15.99 19.11 -57.51
C HIS A 731 -15.92 20.28 -56.55
N ALA A 732 -15.19 20.15 -55.42
CA ALA A 732 -14.98 21.25 -54.50
C ALA A 732 -14.11 22.35 -55.07
N ASN A 733 -13.06 22.05 -55.84
CA ASN A 733 -12.24 23.01 -56.52
C ASN A 733 -12.97 23.71 -57.69
N SER A 734 -13.90 23.01 -58.39
CA SER A 734 -14.71 23.62 -59.45
C SER A 734 -15.77 24.57 -58.91
N GLN A 735 -16.27 24.39 -57.70
CA GLN A 735 -17.21 25.31 -57.05
C GLN A 735 -16.54 26.56 -56.48
N VAL A 736 -15.26 26.47 -56.07
CA VAL A 736 -14.50 27.64 -55.59
C VAL A 736 -14.05 28.56 -56.72
N GLN A 737 -13.95 28.09 -58.00
CA GLN A 737 -13.63 28.93 -59.13
C GLN A 737 -14.85 29.62 -59.75
N GLN A 738 -16.09 29.30 -59.36
CA GLN A 738 -17.29 29.96 -59.89
C GLN A 738 -17.85 31.10 -59.03
N SER A 739 -17.20 31.45 -57.93
CA SER A 739 -17.70 32.48 -57.05
C SER A 739 -16.83 33.74 -56.91
N GLN A 740 -15.98 34.04 -57.89
CA GLN A 740 -15.26 35.35 -57.97
C GLN A 740 -15.35 35.96 -59.34
N HIS A 741 -16.37 36.73 -59.56
CA HIS A 741 -16.43 37.92 -60.42
C HIS A 741 -17.66 38.73 -60.01
N PRO A 742 -17.58 40.09 -59.76
CA PRO A 742 -17.74 40.99 -60.85
C PRO A 742 -17.01 42.33 -60.75
N HIS A 743 -16.92 42.96 -61.99
CA HIS A 743 -16.83 44.39 -62.33
C HIS A 743 -15.56 45.18 -61.93
N SER A 744 -14.97 45.99 -62.73
CA SER A 744 -15.16 46.56 -64.06
C SER A 744 -14.03 47.55 -64.40
N HIS A 745 -13.84 47.82 -65.75
CA HIS A 745 -13.26 48.95 -66.38
C HIS A 745 -11.73 49.13 -66.56
N GLN A 746 -11.26 48.86 -67.72
CA GLN A 746 -10.96 49.68 -68.85
C GLN A 746 -9.54 50.33 -68.93
N HIS A 747 -8.97 50.17 -70.15
CA HIS A 747 -7.86 50.89 -70.84
C HIS A 747 -6.43 50.42 -70.34
N GLY A 748 -5.48 50.13 -71.18
CA GLY A 748 -5.35 50.17 -72.63
C GLY A 748 -3.85 50.07 -72.95
N HIS A 749 -3.53 49.51 -74.10
CA HIS A 749 -2.26 49.61 -74.84
C HIS A 749 -0.93 49.03 -74.20
N GLY A 750 -0.38 48.00 -74.81
CA GLY A 750 0.54 48.19 -75.93
C GLY A 750 1.85 47.46 -75.64
N GLY A 751 2.20 46.51 -76.44
CA GLY A 751 3.50 46.52 -77.10
C GLY A 751 4.58 45.54 -76.57
N HIS A 752 4.78 44.58 -77.40
CA HIS A 752 6.07 44.01 -77.86
C HIS A 752 7.05 43.25 -76.94
N ALA A 753 7.16 42.02 -77.28
CA ALA A 753 8.34 41.38 -77.89
C ALA A 753 9.62 41.18 -77.06
N GLY A 754 10.02 40.01 -77.00
CA GLY A 754 11.39 39.65 -77.29
C GLY A 754 12.20 38.84 -76.34
N HIS A 755 12.42 37.64 -76.82
CA HIS A 755 13.68 36.88 -76.79
C HIS A 755 14.36 36.44 -75.44
N ALA A 756 14.40 35.15 -75.29
CA ALA A 756 15.63 34.34 -75.39
C ALA A 756 16.70 34.45 -74.27
N GLY A 757 17.01 33.33 -73.72
CA GLY A 757 18.41 33.02 -73.58
C GLY A 757 18.87 32.45 -72.28
N HIS A 758 19.09 31.20 -72.32
CA HIS A 758 20.23 30.46 -71.73
C HIS A 758 20.69 30.60 -70.22
N GLY A 759 20.71 29.55 -69.52
CA GLY A 759 22.04 28.99 -69.18
C GLY A 759 22.38 28.94 -67.66
N GLY A 760 22.62 27.75 -67.18
CA GLY A 760 23.76 27.56 -66.35
C GLY A 760 23.55 27.33 -64.83
N GLN A 761 23.39 26.08 -64.45
CA GLN A 761 24.35 25.34 -63.59
C GLN A 761 24.84 25.95 -62.28
N ARG A 762 24.71 25.07 -61.31
CA ARG A 762 25.60 24.74 -60.16
C ARG A 762 25.24 25.23 -58.74
N GLN A 763 24.98 24.25 -57.93
CA GLN A 763 25.31 24.15 -56.48
C GLN A 763 26.77 24.56 -56.17
N PRO A 764 27.26 24.75 -54.97
CA PRO A 764 26.84 24.21 -53.68
C PRO A 764 27.15 25.05 -52.41
N GLN A 765 26.66 24.55 -51.29
CA GLN A 765 27.30 24.46 -49.91
C GLN A 765 27.46 25.67 -48.99
N ARG A 766 27.16 25.31 -47.73
CA ARG A 766 27.76 25.60 -46.40
C ARG A 766 27.13 26.69 -45.54
N GLN A 767 26.67 26.18 -44.37
CA GLN A 767 26.67 26.88 -43.07
C GLN A 767 28.00 27.59 -42.80
N PRO A 768 28.17 28.49 -41.78
CA PRO A 768 27.68 28.43 -40.42
C PRO A 768 27.51 29.77 -39.64
N GLN A 769 26.93 29.60 -38.45
CA GLN A 769 27.25 30.27 -37.15
C GLN A 769 26.96 31.74 -36.85
N ARG A 770 26.28 31.89 -35.70
CA ARG A 770 26.60 32.68 -34.47
C ARG A 770 26.12 34.12 -34.34
N GLN A 771 25.55 34.30 -33.12
CA GLN A 771 25.63 35.46 -32.20
C GLN A 771 24.73 36.67 -32.54
N ALA A 772 23.99 37.26 -31.63
CA ALA A 772 24.11 37.76 -30.30
C ALA A 772 22.85 38.57 -29.93
N GLN A 773 22.56 38.64 -28.67
CA GLN A 773 21.62 39.56 -28.02
C GLN A 773 21.97 41.04 -28.27
N PRO A 774 21.09 42.04 -27.98
CA PRO A 774 20.91 42.49 -26.61
C PRO A 774 19.52 43.08 -26.22
N GLN A 775 19.27 42.92 -24.89
CA GLN A 775 18.59 43.79 -23.92
C GLN A 775 17.89 45.10 -24.35
N ARG A 776 16.71 45.40 -23.72
CA ARG A 776 16.43 46.51 -22.79
C ARG A 776 14.96 46.63 -22.38
N HIS A 777 14.74 46.57 -21.05
CA HIS A 777 14.14 47.56 -20.13
C HIS A 777 12.72 48.10 -20.38
N HIS A 778 11.80 47.92 -19.40
CA HIS A 778 11.26 48.88 -18.45
C HIS A 778 9.96 48.34 -17.88
N ARG A 779 9.71 48.31 -16.68
CA ARG A 779 9.53 49.09 -15.43
C ARG A 779 8.34 48.58 -14.66
N GLN A 780 8.59 48.35 -13.37
CA GLN A 780 7.57 48.23 -12.33
C GLN A 780 6.81 49.54 -12.10
N PRO A 781 5.69 49.54 -11.38
CA PRO A 781 5.79 50.18 -10.07
C PRO A 781 5.31 49.30 -8.87
N ARG A 782 5.94 49.64 -7.77
CA ARG A 782 5.66 49.26 -6.37
C ARG A 782 4.39 49.95 -5.89
N GLU A 783 3.66 49.32 -4.99
CA GLU A 783 3.01 50.04 -3.88
C GLU A 783 3.16 49.25 -2.56
N ASN A 784 3.65 50.00 -1.61
CA ASN A 784 3.81 49.66 -0.19
C ASN A 784 2.47 49.69 0.52
N TYR A 785 2.26 48.84 1.53
CA TYR A 785 1.55 49.25 2.72
C TYR A 785 2.24 48.71 3.99
N GLN A 786 2.36 49.66 4.92
CA GLN A 786 3.08 49.60 6.18
C GLN A 786 2.33 48.82 7.27
N MET A 787 3.12 48.40 8.23
CA MET A 787 2.83 47.97 9.59
C MET A 787 1.80 48.81 10.36
N GLY A 788 1.02 48.13 11.18
CA GLY A 788 0.33 48.71 12.32
C GLY A 788 0.37 47.72 13.47
N GLN A 789 1.27 47.99 14.39
CA GLN A 789 1.25 47.42 15.76
C GLN A 789 0.05 48.01 16.49
N MET A 790 -0.66 47.22 17.28
CA MET A 790 -1.20 47.64 18.57
C MET A 790 -1.43 46.48 19.53
N ARG A 791 -0.84 46.71 20.69
CA ARG A 791 -1.01 46.02 21.96
C ARG A 791 -2.47 46.02 22.43
N ARG A 792 -2.97 44.92 22.92
CA ARG A 792 -3.39 44.71 24.33
C ARG A 792 -3.73 43.23 24.52
#